data_81d1974856808d77a7de89c738cb08dd
#
_entry.id   81d1974856808d77a7de89c738cb08dd
#
_cell.length_a   1.000
_cell.length_b   1.000
_cell.length_c   1.000
_cell.angle_alpha   90.00
_cell.angle_beta   90.00
_cell.angle_gamma   90.00
#
_symmetry.space_group_name_H-M   'P 1'
#
loop_
_entity.id
_entity.type
_entity.pdbx_description
1 polymer ?
#
loop_
_entity_poly.entity_id
_entity_poly.type
_entity_poly.pdbx_seq_one_letter_code
_entity_poly.pdbx_strand_id
1 'polypeptide(L)'
;MIRKSIYSLLALTIFYFGFVYLVAIGSLGSYEGPGEISYTSTPKEIVSSRIQNQLDDKKKVGINNNKLILFGDLHVHTTYSSDAFLFSLPLMAGEGTHPPADACDFARYCSALDFWSNTDHAEDLTPQDWQEIKDTVRQCNQVSGEGQQDTIAFLGWEWTQVGGFGEQHYGHKNIILKDLEDDKIPARPIAAPQSGFANMPLQAKLGLSALRAFDGRVQDLMTYARDGATIPCESEVSVRDLPNDCREYADNPGVLFDKLNDWGHEAVVIPHGTAWGAYTPPESDWKKQLTEEFHDPNYQTLIEVYSGHGNSELHRKWRSTLYDENGLAICPSPSENYLPACWQAGVIIEERCLKEGESKRECDKRAIEARQNYADAGNAGQATIYNEEPTEWLDANQCQDCFLPAFNMKPKGSAQYILALRNFDPKDTIERFKFGFIGSSDTHSARAGNGYKDIKRMDYTDAAGPTESAGFIFGFNEGEGTYGKSTPKTYTSETISGGPIEIDRIMSYFYTGGLIATHSNEKSRESIWRSIKNKEVYATSGPRILLWFDLINSDEGLLPMGSETELDKNPRFIARAMGSLEQKPGCPDYAVNSLGKERIQHLCKNECYNPSDTRREIDRIEIIKIIPQQYEGEKLDDLILDPWKTFQCSGSEECFITFSDTDFEEQQRDALYYARAIEKESKIVNAGNLRCELDAFGQCIEVNICYGSPLQNPREEDCLENGEERAWSSPIFVDYKKY
;
A
#
# COMPACT_ATOMS: atom_id res chain seq x y z
N MET A 1 44.49 -39.63 24.68
CA MET A 1 43.97 -38.24 24.49
C MET A 1 43.27 -38.08 23.13
N ILE A 2 43.90 -38.33 22.01
CA ILE A 2 43.33 -38.13 20.66
C ILE A 2 41.97 -38.80 20.43
N ARG A 3 41.77 -40.10 20.83
CA ARG A 3 40.46 -40.77 20.68
C ARG A 3 39.32 -40.08 21.46
N LYS A 4 39.60 -39.63 22.68
CA LYS A 4 38.60 -38.90 23.48
C LYS A 4 38.25 -37.56 22.84
N SER A 5 39.22 -36.83 22.29
CA SER A 5 38.99 -35.58 21.54
C SER A 5 38.16 -35.81 20.26
N ILE A 6 38.42 -36.90 19.53
CA ILE A 6 37.61 -37.26 18.35
C ILE A 6 36.17 -37.58 18.73
N TYR A 7 35.94 -38.37 19.81
CA TYR A 7 34.56 -38.66 20.26
C TYR A 7 33.84 -37.41 20.78
N SER A 8 34.56 -36.51 21.47
CA SER A 8 33.98 -35.25 21.90
C SER A 8 33.62 -34.35 20.71
N LEU A 9 34.48 -34.26 19.70
CA LEU A 9 34.19 -33.48 18.49
C LEU A 9 33.02 -34.08 17.71
N LEU A 10 32.97 -35.40 17.55
CA LEU A 10 31.84 -36.07 16.89
C LEU A 10 30.52 -35.87 17.66
N ALA A 11 30.56 -35.94 18.98
CA ALA A 11 29.37 -35.69 19.80
C ALA A 11 28.89 -34.24 19.70
N LEU A 12 29.80 -33.26 19.67
CA LEU A 12 29.46 -31.86 19.46
C LEU A 12 28.88 -31.61 18.06
N THR A 13 29.45 -32.25 17.05
CA THR A 13 28.94 -32.15 15.67
C THR A 13 27.52 -32.73 15.56
N ILE A 14 27.27 -33.91 16.13
CA ILE A 14 25.94 -34.53 16.16
C ILE A 14 24.95 -33.66 16.93
N PHE A 15 25.37 -33.11 18.06
CA PHE A 15 24.54 -32.19 18.84
C PHE A 15 24.19 -30.93 18.05
N TYR A 16 25.19 -30.31 17.37
CA TYR A 16 24.97 -29.12 16.56
C TYR A 16 23.98 -29.38 15.42
N PHE A 17 24.18 -30.45 14.63
CA PHE A 17 23.26 -30.78 13.55
C PHE A 17 21.86 -31.17 14.07
N GLY A 18 21.79 -31.87 15.20
CA GLY A 18 20.53 -32.17 15.87
C GLY A 18 19.80 -30.87 16.32
N PHE A 19 20.54 -29.93 16.88
CA PHE A 19 20.00 -28.64 17.27
C PHE A 19 19.53 -27.82 16.06
N VAL A 20 20.36 -27.71 15.01
CA VAL A 20 19.98 -27.06 13.73
C VAL A 20 18.70 -27.66 13.14
N TYR A 21 18.60 -28.99 13.16
CA TYR A 21 17.39 -29.67 12.68
C TYR A 21 16.14 -29.31 13.51
N LEU A 22 16.26 -29.32 14.86
CA LEU A 22 15.16 -28.95 15.75
C LEU A 22 14.72 -27.49 15.56
N VAL A 23 15.67 -26.58 15.30
CA VAL A 23 15.35 -25.20 14.93
C VAL A 23 14.60 -25.18 13.60
N ALA A 24 15.15 -25.80 12.56
CA ALA A 24 14.60 -25.78 11.20
C ALA A 24 13.15 -26.32 11.10
N ILE A 25 12.79 -27.28 11.97
CA ILE A 25 11.42 -27.80 12.04
C ILE A 25 10.52 -27.00 13.01
N GLY A 26 11.00 -25.87 13.54
CA GLY A 26 10.21 -24.99 14.42
C GLY A 26 9.92 -25.57 15.82
N SER A 27 10.79 -26.45 16.35
CA SER A 27 10.54 -27.11 17.64
C SER A 27 11.06 -26.34 18.86
N LEU A 28 11.83 -25.28 18.66
CA LEU A 28 12.54 -24.56 19.71
C LEU A 28 12.18 -23.08 19.87
N GLY A 29 11.47 -22.51 18.90
CA GLY A 29 11.00 -21.14 19.01
C GLY A 29 9.76 -20.98 19.89
N SER A 30 9.42 -19.74 20.18
CA SER A 30 8.23 -19.35 20.94
C SER A 30 7.15 -18.79 20.00
N TYR A 31 5.90 -18.91 20.43
CA TYR A 31 4.77 -18.22 19.85
C TYR A 31 4.52 -16.92 20.62
N GLU A 32 4.33 -15.82 19.95
CA GLU A 32 4.29 -14.49 20.58
C GLU A 32 2.89 -13.99 20.90
N GLY A 33 1.84 -14.63 20.67
CA GLY A 33 0.47 -14.26 21.05
C GLY A 33 0.04 -12.82 20.67
N PRO A 34 -1.18 -12.42 21.02
CA PRO A 34 -1.79 -11.17 20.56
C PRO A 34 -1.30 -9.90 21.29
N GLY A 35 -0.48 -10.04 22.32
CA GLY A 35 -0.10 -8.94 23.20
C GLY A 35 -1.17 -8.54 24.21
N GLU A 36 -1.00 -7.42 24.88
CA GLU A 36 -1.93 -6.89 25.88
C GLU A 36 -2.34 -5.45 25.53
N ILE A 37 -3.62 -5.17 25.47
CA ILE A 37 -4.20 -3.85 25.25
C ILE A 37 -4.20 -3.06 26.57
N SER A 38 -3.96 -1.75 26.50
CA SER A 38 -4.22 -0.85 27.60
C SER A 38 -5.70 -0.85 27.98
N TYR A 39 -6.00 -0.95 29.27
CA TYR A 39 -7.38 -0.94 29.82
C TYR A 39 -7.97 0.45 30.00
N THR A 40 -7.29 1.50 29.56
CA THR A 40 -7.76 2.88 29.64
C THR A 40 -8.21 3.37 28.27
N SER A 41 -9.23 4.22 28.22
CA SER A 41 -9.66 4.91 27.00
C SER A 41 -9.13 6.35 26.99
N THR A 42 -9.14 6.99 25.81
CA THR A 42 -8.91 8.44 25.73
C THR A 42 -9.99 9.17 26.55
N PRO A 43 -9.61 10.17 27.39
CA PRO A 43 -10.57 10.92 28.19
C PRO A 43 -11.70 11.51 27.32
N LYS A 44 -12.96 11.40 27.78
CA LYS A 44 -14.14 11.84 27.04
C LYS A 44 -14.09 13.32 26.69
N GLU A 45 -13.48 14.14 27.53
CA GLU A 45 -13.29 15.57 27.33
C GLU A 45 -12.41 15.84 26.10
N ILE A 46 -11.37 15.03 25.88
CA ILE A 46 -10.48 15.14 24.71
C ILE A 46 -11.25 14.78 23.43
N VAL A 47 -12.00 13.66 23.45
CA VAL A 47 -12.82 13.23 22.31
C VAL A 47 -13.85 14.30 21.95
N SER A 48 -14.58 14.81 22.96
CA SER A 48 -15.61 15.85 22.78
C SER A 48 -15.02 17.17 22.27
N SER A 49 -13.85 17.55 22.78
CA SER A 49 -13.16 18.78 22.34
C SER A 49 -12.74 18.69 20.86
N ARG A 50 -12.20 17.52 20.41
CA ARG A 50 -11.84 17.31 19.01
C ARG A 50 -13.07 17.45 18.08
N ILE A 51 -14.19 16.86 18.47
CA ILE A 51 -15.44 16.95 17.72
C ILE A 51 -15.93 18.39 17.67
N GLN A 52 -15.92 19.09 18.81
CA GLN A 52 -16.37 20.48 18.86
C GLN A 52 -15.50 21.40 17.99
N ASN A 53 -14.18 21.26 18.07
CA ASN A 53 -13.25 22.03 17.24
C ASN A 53 -13.56 21.83 15.75
N GLN A 54 -13.78 20.58 15.32
CA GLN A 54 -14.10 20.28 13.93
C GLN A 54 -15.47 20.88 13.51
N LEU A 55 -16.48 20.84 14.40
CA LEU A 55 -17.78 21.49 14.16
C LEU A 55 -17.66 23.01 14.04
N ASP A 56 -16.73 23.63 14.75
CA ASP A 56 -16.48 25.07 14.65
C ASP A 56 -15.66 25.41 13.39
N ASP A 57 -14.69 24.59 13.03
CA ASP A 57 -13.90 24.77 11.81
C ASP A 57 -14.75 24.70 10.55
N LYS A 58 -15.61 23.69 10.41
CA LYS A 58 -16.44 23.56 9.20
C LYS A 58 -17.42 24.75 8.99
N LYS A 59 -17.82 25.44 10.07
CA LYS A 59 -18.62 26.67 9.95
C LYS A 59 -17.85 27.79 9.26
N LYS A 60 -16.52 27.86 9.43
CA LYS A 60 -15.66 28.85 8.76
C LYS A 60 -15.74 28.73 7.25
N VAL A 61 -15.87 27.51 6.72
CA VAL A 61 -16.04 27.23 5.30
C VAL A 61 -17.51 27.16 4.86
N GLY A 62 -18.45 27.64 5.69
CA GLY A 62 -19.86 27.76 5.36
C GLY A 62 -20.65 26.45 5.39
N ILE A 63 -20.20 25.44 6.13
CA ILE A 63 -20.87 24.15 6.27
C ILE A 63 -21.63 24.09 7.59
N ASN A 64 -22.96 23.93 7.50
CA ASN A 64 -23.86 23.96 8.65
C ASN A 64 -24.55 22.61 8.95
N ASN A 65 -24.22 21.53 8.24
CA ASN A 65 -24.75 20.21 8.57
C ASN A 65 -24.06 19.63 9.83
N ASN A 66 -24.53 18.50 10.35
CA ASN A 66 -23.97 17.87 11.56
C ASN A 66 -22.98 16.74 11.26
N LYS A 67 -22.68 16.47 9.98
CA LYS A 67 -21.70 15.41 9.65
C LYS A 67 -20.32 15.76 10.19
N LEU A 68 -19.66 14.76 10.72
CA LEU A 68 -18.27 14.79 11.19
C LEU A 68 -17.37 14.23 10.11
N ILE A 69 -16.15 14.72 10.03
CA ILE A 69 -15.07 14.05 9.31
C ILE A 69 -14.32 13.19 10.31
N LEU A 70 -14.38 11.88 10.13
CA LEU A 70 -13.69 10.91 10.99
C LEU A 70 -12.52 10.30 10.21
N PHE A 71 -11.35 10.30 10.83
CA PHE A 71 -10.12 9.79 10.22
C PHE A 71 -9.79 8.38 10.70
N GLY A 72 -9.46 7.51 9.77
CA GLY A 72 -9.15 6.12 10.06
C GLY A 72 -8.04 5.55 9.17
N ASP A 73 -7.73 4.28 9.44
CA ASP A 73 -6.81 3.46 8.67
C ASP A 73 -7.39 2.05 8.51
N LEU A 74 -7.61 1.63 7.27
CA LEU A 74 -8.20 0.33 6.95
C LEU A 74 -7.17 -0.68 6.40
N HIS A 75 -5.87 -0.41 6.60
CA HIS A 75 -4.81 -1.25 6.10
C HIS A 75 -3.63 -1.29 7.08
N VAL A 76 -3.67 -2.26 8.00
CA VAL A 76 -2.71 -2.37 9.10
C VAL A 76 -2.31 -3.81 9.32
N HIS A 77 -1.02 -4.11 9.16
CA HIS A 77 -0.43 -5.41 9.46
C HIS A 77 0.22 -5.42 10.85
N THR A 78 0.17 -6.58 11.45
CA THR A 78 0.83 -6.91 12.70
C THR A 78 1.87 -8.02 12.47
N THR A 79 2.57 -8.45 13.49
CA THR A 79 3.50 -9.59 13.36
C THR A 79 2.80 -10.92 13.04
N TYR A 80 1.50 -10.92 12.84
CA TYR A 80 0.76 -12.07 12.30
C TYR A 80 0.84 -12.17 10.77
N SER A 81 1.31 -11.13 10.08
CA SER A 81 1.75 -11.17 8.68
C SER A 81 3.20 -11.60 8.57
N SER A 82 3.54 -12.45 7.60
CA SER A 82 4.88 -13.03 7.46
C SER A 82 5.97 -12.00 7.15
N ASP A 83 5.67 -10.99 6.37
CA ASP A 83 6.57 -9.88 6.05
C ASP A 83 6.74 -8.93 7.24
N ALA A 84 5.68 -8.59 7.95
CA ALA A 84 5.77 -7.84 9.20
C ALA A 84 6.60 -8.61 10.26
N PHE A 85 6.42 -9.92 10.36
CA PHE A 85 7.27 -10.76 11.21
C PHE A 85 8.73 -10.69 10.77
N LEU A 86 9.01 -10.80 9.47
CA LEU A 86 10.35 -10.71 8.91
C LEU A 86 11.00 -9.35 9.20
N PHE A 87 10.30 -8.26 8.95
CA PHE A 87 10.79 -6.90 9.23
C PHE A 87 11.04 -6.66 10.71
N SER A 88 10.36 -7.38 11.61
CA SER A 88 10.58 -7.30 13.06
C SER A 88 11.93 -7.88 13.51
N LEU A 89 12.60 -8.68 12.67
CA LEU A 89 13.83 -9.37 13.03
C LEU A 89 15.03 -8.38 13.13
N PRO A 90 15.92 -8.55 14.11
CA PRO A 90 17.16 -7.75 14.19
C PRO A 90 18.02 -7.85 12.92
N LEU A 91 17.91 -8.95 12.18
CA LEU A 91 18.56 -9.17 10.88
C LEU A 91 18.10 -8.17 9.81
N MET A 92 16.86 -7.71 9.92
CA MET A 92 16.27 -6.67 9.06
C MET A 92 16.30 -5.28 9.73
N ALA A 93 17.16 -5.08 10.75
CA ALA A 93 17.20 -3.91 11.62
C ALA A 93 15.88 -3.64 12.38
N GLY A 94 15.01 -4.64 12.47
CA GLY A 94 13.75 -4.58 13.20
C GLY A 94 13.95 -4.51 14.71
N GLU A 95 12.96 -3.98 15.40
CA GLU A 95 13.00 -3.71 16.84
C GLU A 95 12.25 -4.74 17.70
N GLY A 96 11.78 -5.81 17.11
CA GLY A 96 10.94 -6.81 17.74
C GLY A 96 9.51 -6.81 17.21
N THR A 97 8.67 -7.62 17.85
CA THR A 97 7.30 -7.83 17.41
C THR A 97 6.36 -6.68 17.74
N HIS A 98 5.36 -6.52 16.88
CA HIS A 98 4.21 -5.64 17.06
C HIS A 98 2.93 -6.45 16.89
N PRO A 99 2.42 -7.06 17.97
CA PRO A 99 1.22 -7.90 17.93
C PRO A 99 -0.07 -7.08 17.72
N PRO A 100 -1.23 -7.71 17.48
CA PRO A 100 -2.50 -7.03 17.28
C PRO A 100 -2.89 -6.01 18.37
N ALA A 101 -2.51 -6.27 19.63
CA ALA A 101 -2.75 -5.33 20.74
C ALA A 101 -2.02 -4.01 20.58
N ASP A 102 -0.85 -4.00 19.94
CA ASP A 102 -0.07 -2.79 19.66
C ASP A 102 -0.79 -1.89 18.66
N ALA A 103 -1.45 -2.45 17.67
CA ALA A 103 -2.23 -1.68 16.69
C ALA A 103 -3.38 -0.92 17.36
N CYS A 104 -4.09 -1.54 18.32
CA CYS A 104 -5.13 -0.87 19.09
C CYS A 104 -4.60 0.30 19.91
N ASP A 105 -3.52 0.08 20.67
CA ASP A 105 -2.94 1.11 21.52
C ASP A 105 -2.31 2.24 20.68
N PHE A 106 -1.68 1.91 19.55
CA PHE A 106 -1.14 2.90 18.64
C PHE A 106 -2.25 3.77 18.02
N ALA A 107 -3.30 3.14 17.48
CA ALA A 107 -4.46 3.85 16.93
C ALA A 107 -5.10 4.80 17.95
N ARG A 108 -5.21 4.36 19.21
CA ARG A 108 -5.85 5.14 20.27
C ARG A 108 -4.99 6.30 20.79
N TYR A 109 -3.70 6.06 21.03
CA TYR A 109 -2.86 6.99 21.78
C TYR A 109 -1.77 7.66 20.95
N CYS A 110 -1.17 6.93 19.98
CA CYS A 110 -0.11 7.50 19.16
C CYS A 110 -0.69 8.30 18.00
N SER A 111 -1.45 7.68 17.11
CA SER A 111 -2.09 8.36 15.98
C SER A 111 -3.44 8.97 16.30
N ALA A 112 -4.11 8.57 17.39
CA ALA A 112 -5.40 9.11 17.84
C ALA A 112 -6.50 9.01 16.74
N LEU A 113 -6.62 7.86 16.11
CA LEU A 113 -7.59 7.57 15.05
C LEU A 113 -9.02 7.45 15.59
N ASP A 114 -9.98 7.85 14.76
CA ASP A 114 -11.40 7.63 15.03
C ASP A 114 -11.81 6.17 14.78
N PHE A 115 -11.20 5.53 13.80
CA PHE A 115 -11.40 4.11 13.50
C PHE A 115 -10.18 3.50 12.80
N TRP A 116 -10.09 2.15 12.83
CA TRP A 116 -9.03 1.41 12.14
C TRP A 116 -9.46 -0.04 11.90
N SER A 117 -8.73 -0.78 11.06
CA SER A 117 -8.93 -2.22 10.86
C SER A 117 -7.60 -2.95 10.88
N ASN A 118 -7.58 -4.12 11.50
CA ASN A 118 -6.52 -5.11 11.27
C ASN A 118 -6.75 -5.77 9.90
N THR A 119 -5.67 -5.97 9.14
CA THR A 119 -5.71 -6.58 7.79
C THR A 119 -4.50 -7.47 7.53
N ASP A 120 -4.08 -8.26 8.50
CA ASP A 120 -3.00 -9.24 8.31
C ASP A 120 -3.29 -10.16 7.11
N HIS A 121 -2.23 -10.61 6.43
CA HIS A 121 -2.32 -11.50 5.27
C HIS A 121 -3.02 -12.82 5.62
N ALA A 122 -4.14 -13.12 4.98
CA ALA A 122 -4.89 -14.36 5.20
C ALA A 122 -4.06 -15.61 4.92
N GLU A 123 -3.07 -15.51 4.06
CA GLU A 123 -2.13 -16.56 3.70
C GLU A 123 -1.30 -17.06 4.89
N ASP A 124 -1.11 -16.19 5.87
CA ASP A 124 -0.29 -16.47 7.04
C ASP A 124 -1.11 -16.86 8.27
N LEU A 125 -2.34 -16.36 8.37
CA LEU A 125 -3.18 -16.54 9.55
C LEU A 125 -3.55 -18.01 9.82
N THR A 126 -3.19 -18.48 10.99
CA THR A 126 -3.70 -19.76 11.52
C THR A 126 -5.10 -19.57 12.10
N PRO A 127 -5.86 -20.65 12.36
CA PRO A 127 -7.14 -20.57 13.10
C PRO A 127 -7.00 -19.92 14.49
N GLN A 128 -5.84 -20.09 15.14
CA GLN A 128 -5.52 -19.46 16.43
C GLN A 128 -5.33 -17.96 16.26
N ASP A 129 -4.52 -17.52 15.27
CA ASP A 129 -4.27 -16.11 15.01
C ASP A 129 -5.56 -15.37 14.69
N TRP A 130 -6.42 -15.97 13.85
CA TRP A 130 -7.72 -15.40 13.53
C TRP A 130 -8.61 -15.23 14.76
N GLN A 131 -8.62 -16.22 15.68
CA GLN A 131 -9.37 -16.09 16.92
C GLN A 131 -8.80 -14.98 17.81
N GLU A 132 -7.49 -14.88 17.92
CA GLU A 132 -6.80 -13.88 18.73
C GLU A 132 -7.01 -12.46 18.17
N ILE A 133 -7.00 -12.28 16.84
CA ILE A 133 -7.35 -11.00 16.18
C ILE A 133 -8.78 -10.62 16.52
N LYS A 134 -9.75 -11.54 16.39
CA LYS A 134 -11.16 -11.30 16.76
C LYS A 134 -11.29 -10.83 18.21
N ASP A 135 -10.62 -11.52 19.12
CA ASP A 135 -10.70 -11.22 20.55
C ASP A 135 -10.03 -9.89 20.88
N THR A 136 -8.89 -9.58 20.24
CA THR A 136 -8.18 -8.32 20.40
C THR A 136 -9.00 -7.13 19.87
N VAL A 137 -9.60 -7.25 18.70
CA VAL A 137 -10.46 -6.21 18.10
C VAL A 137 -11.70 -5.98 18.96
N ARG A 138 -12.32 -7.05 19.49
CA ARG A 138 -13.46 -6.96 20.42
C ARG A 138 -13.06 -6.25 21.72
N GLN A 139 -11.92 -6.63 22.28
CA GLN A 139 -11.40 -6.02 23.50
C GLN A 139 -11.05 -4.53 23.27
N CYS A 140 -10.47 -4.18 22.12
CA CYS A 140 -10.19 -2.81 21.76
C CYS A 140 -11.44 -1.93 21.77
N ASN A 141 -12.55 -2.43 21.20
CA ASN A 141 -13.84 -1.74 21.23
C ASN A 141 -14.44 -1.66 22.64
N GLN A 142 -14.29 -2.70 23.46
CA GLN A 142 -14.80 -2.72 24.84
C GLN A 142 -14.15 -1.69 25.75
N VAL A 143 -12.87 -1.41 25.57
CA VAL A 143 -12.11 -0.38 26.34
C VAL A 143 -12.73 1.00 26.15
N SER A 144 -13.25 1.32 24.97
CA SER A 144 -13.95 2.59 24.69
C SER A 144 -15.23 2.77 25.53
N GLY A 145 -15.83 1.68 26.01
CA GLY A 145 -17.07 1.67 26.80
C GLY A 145 -18.30 2.01 25.96
N GLU A 146 -19.44 2.19 26.63
CA GLU A 146 -20.69 2.59 26.00
C GLU A 146 -20.74 4.10 25.69
N GLY A 147 -21.38 4.47 24.59
CA GLY A 147 -21.55 5.86 24.15
C GLY A 147 -20.55 6.29 23.09
N GLN A 148 -20.01 7.49 23.21
CA GLN A 148 -19.05 8.03 22.25
C GLN A 148 -17.69 7.34 22.39
N GLN A 149 -17.41 6.42 21.46
CA GLN A 149 -16.17 5.67 21.46
C GLN A 149 -14.98 6.56 21.10
N ASP A 150 -13.83 6.33 21.72
CA ASP A 150 -12.58 7.07 21.41
C ASP A 150 -11.93 6.57 20.12
N THR A 151 -11.99 5.28 19.84
CA THR A 151 -11.64 4.66 18.56
C THR A 151 -12.54 3.47 18.27
N ILE A 152 -12.76 3.13 17.01
CA ILE A 152 -13.60 2.01 16.57
C ILE A 152 -12.74 1.07 15.74
N ALA A 153 -12.49 -0.15 16.23
CA ALA A 153 -11.72 -1.15 15.53
C ALA A 153 -12.63 -2.05 14.69
N PHE A 154 -12.37 -2.13 13.40
CA PHE A 154 -12.99 -3.08 12.47
C PHE A 154 -12.15 -4.35 12.40
N LEU A 155 -12.77 -5.45 11.94
CA LEU A 155 -12.12 -6.71 11.66
C LEU A 155 -11.93 -6.87 10.16
N GLY A 156 -10.78 -7.36 9.74
CA GLY A 156 -10.50 -7.61 8.33
C GLY A 156 -9.31 -8.54 8.14
N TRP A 157 -8.97 -8.76 6.91
CA TRP A 157 -7.76 -9.45 6.46
C TRP A 157 -7.38 -8.97 5.07
N GLU A 158 -6.15 -9.21 4.66
CA GLU A 158 -5.73 -9.01 3.28
C GLU A 158 -5.76 -10.33 2.51
N TRP A 159 -6.32 -10.29 1.30
CA TRP A 159 -6.21 -11.31 0.28
C TRP A 159 -5.09 -10.90 -0.68
N THR A 160 -3.95 -11.58 -0.58
CA THR A 160 -2.67 -11.19 -1.18
C THR A 160 -2.40 -11.97 -2.45
N GLN A 161 -3.10 -11.65 -3.54
CA GLN A 161 -2.95 -12.36 -4.80
C GLN A 161 -1.89 -11.70 -5.69
N VAL A 162 -0.83 -12.44 -5.98
CA VAL A 162 0.23 -12.06 -6.92
C VAL A 162 0.39 -13.12 -7.99
N GLY A 163 0.20 -12.74 -9.25
CA GLY A 163 0.49 -13.61 -10.40
C GLY A 163 1.84 -13.27 -11.02
N GLY A 164 2.59 -14.25 -11.47
CA GLY A 164 3.85 -14.04 -12.17
C GLY A 164 3.69 -13.41 -13.56
N PHE A 165 2.54 -13.57 -14.18
CA PHE A 165 2.18 -12.97 -15.47
C PHE A 165 0.97 -12.06 -15.32
N GLY A 166 0.88 -11.01 -16.15
CA GLY A 166 -0.18 -10.03 -16.07
C GLY A 166 -1.59 -10.60 -16.15
N GLU A 167 -1.81 -11.64 -16.94
CA GLU A 167 -3.11 -12.34 -17.04
C GLU A 167 -3.52 -13.04 -15.74
N GLN A 168 -2.57 -13.44 -14.90
CA GLN A 168 -2.78 -14.18 -13.67
C GLN A 168 -2.71 -13.28 -12.42
N HIS A 169 -2.29 -12.03 -12.58
CA HIS A 169 -2.09 -11.09 -11.48
C HIS A 169 -3.35 -10.23 -11.28
N TYR A 170 -4.04 -10.41 -10.14
CA TYR A 170 -5.24 -9.63 -9.76
C TYR A 170 -4.98 -8.58 -8.70
N GLY A 171 -3.78 -8.58 -8.10
CA GLY A 171 -3.38 -7.65 -7.05
C GLY A 171 -4.02 -7.92 -5.70
N HIS A 172 -3.57 -7.19 -4.70
CA HIS A 172 -3.99 -7.31 -3.31
C HIS A 172 -5.34 -6.66 -3.05
N LYS A 173 -6.10 -7.15 -2.08
CA LYS A 173 -7.38 -6.60 -1.66
C LYS A 173 -7.59 -6.77 -0.16
N ASN A 174 -7.91 -5.69 0.52
CA ASN A 174 -8.35 -5.75 1.91
C ASN A 174 -9.84 -6.09 2.00
N ILE A 175 -10.18 -7.06 2.80
CA ILE A 175 -11.55 -7.40 3.15
C ILE A 175 -11.82 -6.86 4.56
N ILE A 176 -12.76 -5.91 4.67
CA ILE A 176 -13.17 -5.32 5.93
C ILE A 176 -14.59 -5.77 6.25
N LEU A 177 -14.83 -6.21 7.48
CA LEU A 177 -16.11 -6.69 7.96
C LEU A 177 -16.80 -5.60 8.79
N LYS A 178 -18.12 -5.48 8.63
CA LYS A 178 -18.93 -4.54 9.42
C LYS A 178 -19.03 -4.93 10.88
N ASP A 179 -19.38 -6.19 11.10
CA ASP A 179 -19.77 -6.72 12.41
C ASP A 179 -18.59 -7.43 13.11
N LEU A 180 -18.79 -7.81 14.38
CA LEU A 180 -17.79 -8.51 15.18
C LEU A 180 -18.31 -9.81 15.83
N GLU A 181 -19.62 -10.02 15.79
CA GLU A 181 -20.25 -11.20 16.37
C GLU A 181 -19.97 -12.45 15.51
N ASP A 182 -19.69 -13.59 16.13
CA ASP A 182 -19.27 -14.83 15.42
C ASP A 182 -20.32 -15.34 14.42
N ASP A 183 -21.59 -15.03 14.61
CA ASP A 183 -22.68 -15.38 13.69
C ASP A 183 -22.83 -14.41 12.51
N LYS A 184 -22.06 -13.33 12.48
CA LYS A 184 -22.09 -12.28 11.45
C LYS A 184 -20.76 -12.06 10.73
N ILE A 185 -19.77 -12.89 11.02
CA ILE A 185 -18.45 -12.83 10.40
C ILE A 185 -18.01 -14.22 9.93
N PRO A 186 -17.12 -14.33 8.93
CA PRO A 186 -16.56 -15.62 8.52
C PRO A 186 -15.81 -16.32 9.66
N ALA A 187 -15.97 -17.65 9.75
CA ALA A 187 -15.26 -18.45 10.74
C ALA A 187 -13.74 -18.44 10.53
N ARG A 188 -13.30 -18.16 9.31
CA ARG A 188 -11.90 -18.08 8.88
C ARG A 188 -11.73 -17.07 7.72
N PRO A 189 -10.56 -16.44 7.55
CA PRO A 189 -10.28 -15.60 6.40
C PRO A 189 -10.12 -16.43 5.11
N ILE A 190 -10.28 -15.77 3.96
CA ILE A 190 -10.08 -16.36 2.63
C ILE A 190 -8.74 -15.89 2.12
N ALA A 191 -7.80 -16.80 1.87
CA ALA A 191 -6.45 -16.55 1.39
C ALA A 191 -6.35 -16.64 -0.14
N ALA A 192 -5.31 -16.06 -0.72
CA ALA A 192 -4.88 -16.41 -2.07
C ALA A 192 -3.93 -17.61 -2.02
N PRO A 193 -3.86 -18.47 -3.06
CA PRO A 193 -2.97 -19.62 -3.08
C PRO A 193 -1.53 -19.20 -3.35
N GLN A 194 -0.85 -18.74 -2.34
CA GLN A 194 0.56 -18.33 -2.41
C GLN A 194 1.45 -19.10 -1.45
N SER A 195 2.73 -19.11 -1.79
CA SER A 195 3.78 -19.65 -0.95
C SER A 195 4.23 -18.62 0.08
N GLY A 196 3.50 -18.46 1.17
CA GLY A 196 4.00 -17.73 2.35
C GLY A 196 5.21 -18.44 2.98
N PHE A 197 5.78 -17.85 4.03
CA PHE A 197 6.88 -18.44 4.83
C PHE A 197 6.57 -19.85 5.33
N ALA A 198 5.31 -20.17 5.55
CA ALA A 198 4.85 -21.50 5.91
C ALA A 198 5.36 -22.61 4.95
N ASN A 199 5.44 -22.28 3.66
CA ASN A 199 5.87 -23.19 2.59
C ASN A 199 7.36 -23.12 2.26
N MET A 200 8.18 -22.43 3.08
CA MET A 200 9.63 -22.39 2.89
C MET A 200 10.21 -23.82 2.81
N PRO A 201 10.98 -24.17 1.75
CA PRO A 201 11.56 -25.50 1.60
C PRO A 201 12.46 -25.89 2.78
N LEU A 202 12.42 -27.14 3.19
CA LEU A 202 13.24 -27.63 4.32
C LEU A 202 14.74 -27.32 4.14
N GLN A 203 15.25 -27.33 2.89
CA GLN A 203 16.63 -27.00 2.59
C GLN A 203 16.96 -25.54 2.96
N ALA A 204 16.04 -24.61 2.67
CA ALA A 204 16.19 -23.20 3.04
C ALA A 204 16.12 -23.03 4.56
N LYS A 205 15.14 -23.67 5.22
CA LYS A 205 15.03 -23.70 6.69
C LYS A 205 16.30 -24.25 7.35
N LEU A 206 16.85 -25.34 6.85
CA LEU A 206 18.12 -25.91 7.35
C LEU A 206 19.32 -24.99 7.11
N GLY A 207 19.39 -24.34 5.93
CA GLY A 207 20.46 -23.39 5.60
C GLY A 207 20.46 -22.19 6.57
N LEU A 208 19.32 -21.53 6.74
CA LEU A 208 19.17 -20.41 7.65
C LEU A 208 19.45 -20.82 9.12
N SER A 209 18.90 -21.96 9.55
CA SER A 209 19.12 -22.49 10.89
C SER A 209 20.58 -22.88 11.12
N ALA A 210 21.31 -23.39 10.15
CA ALA A 210 22.73 -23.71 10.29
C ALA A 210 23.59 -22.46 10.56
N LEU A 211 23.19 -21.31 10.03
CA LEU A 211 23.91 -20.06 10.21
C LEU A 211 23.48 -19.28 11.47
N ARG A 212 22.23 -19.41 11.89
CA ARG A 212 21.61 -18.59 12.94
C ARG A 212 20.86 -19.40 14.01
N ALA A 213 21.14 -20.69 14.18
CA ALA A 213 20.41 -21.55 15.14
C ALA A 213 20.40 -21.04 16.59
N PHE A 214 21.41 -20.26 16.99
CA PHE A 214 21.49 -19.68 18.33
C PHE A 214 20.82 -18.31 18.44
N ASP A 215 20.22 -17.79 17.37
CA ASP A 215 19.41 -16.57 17.39
C ASP A 215 17.95 -16.96 17.73
N GLY A 216 17.45 -16.49 18.86
CA GLY A 216 16.09 -16.78 19.31
C GLY A 216 15.02 -16.34 18.32
N ARG A 217 15.24 -15.21 17.63
CA ARG A 217 14.28 -14.69 16.63
C ARG A 217 14.20 -15.56 15.38
N VAL A 218 15.30 -16.20 14.97
CA VAL A 218 15.28 -17.22 13.89
C VAL A 218 14.56 -18.48 14.34
N GLN A 219 14.70 -18.87 15.62
CA GLN A 219 13.92 -19.98 16.18
C GLN A 219 12.42 -19.68 16.13
N ASP A 220 12.00 -18.46 16.50
CA ASP A 220 10.61 -18.03 16.46
C ASP A 220 10.09 -17.99 15.01
N LEU A 221 10.88 -17.52 14.03
CA LEU A 221 10.54 -17.55 12.60
C LEU A 221 10.28 -18.98 12.12
N MET A 222 11.10 -19.94 12.55
CA MET A 222 10.89 -21.35 12.16
C MET A 222 9.64 -21.93 12.82
N THR A 223 9.30 -21.53 14.04
CA THR A 223 8.06 -21.87 14.71
C THR A 223 6.85 -21.28 13.98
N TYR A 224 6.90 -20.01 13.65
CA TYR A 224 5.90 -19.32 12.83
C TYR A 224 5.67 -20.06 11.50
N ALA A 225 6.76 -20.38 10.77
CA ALA A 225 6.67 -21.10 9.49
C ALA A 225 6.15 -22.56 9.63
N ARG A 226 6.29 -23.20 10.79
CA ARG A 226 5.67 -24.50 11.08
C ARG A 226 4.17 -24.35 11.31
N ASP A 227 3.78 -23.40 12.14
CA ASP A 227 2.40 -23.21 12.59
C ASP A 227 1.51 -22.69 11.45
N GLY A 228 2.06 -21.87 10.55
CA GLY A 228 1.39 -21.38 9.35
C GLY A 228 1.07 -22.48 8.30
N ALA A 229 1.66 -23.67 8.41
CA ALA A 229 1.38 -24.81 7.50
C ALA A 229 0.01 -25.44 7.74
N THR A 230 -1.06 -24.72 7.39
CA THR A 230 -2.45 -25.15 7.57
C THR A 230 -2.94 -25.99 6.39
N ILE A 231 -3.80 -26.98 6.67
CA ILE A 231 -4.36 -27.87 5.64
C ILE A 231 -5.37 -27.07 4.78
N PRO A 232 -5.29 -27.13 3.44
CA PRO A 232 -6.30 -26.53 2.58
C PRO A 232 -7.70 -27.12 2.85
N CYS A 233 -8.72 -26.27 2.80
CA CYS A 233 -10.11 -26.72 2.82
C CYS A 233 -10.46 -27.51 1.56
N GLU A 234 -11.45 -28.39 1.64
CA GLU A 234 -12.00 -29.09 0.48
C GLU A 234 -12.62 -28.06 -0.49
N SER A 235 -12.30 -28.19 -1.78
CA SER A 235 -12.95 -27.44 -2.83
C SER A 235 -14.39 -27.92 -3.05
N GLU A 236 -15.24 -27.03 -3.58
CA GLU A 236 -16.65 -27.34 -3.95
C GLU A 236 -17.58 -27.67 -2.75
N VAL A 237 -17.14 -27.39 -1.52
CA VAL A 237 -17.97 -27.48 -0.30
C VAL A 237 -18.36 -26.06 0.12
N SER A 238 -19.63 -25.86 0.54
CA SER A 238 -20.06 -24.56 1.09
C SER A 238 -19.14 -24.14 2.23
N VAL A 239 -18.75 -22.87 2.26
CA VAL A 239 -17.86 -22.32 3.29
C VAL A 239 -18.38 -22.55 4.70
N ARG A 240 -19.71 -22.67 4.88
CA ARG A 240 -20.38 -22.89 6.16
C ARG A 240 -20.28 -24.34 6.66
N ASP A 241 -20.05 -25.29 5.75
CA ASP A 241 -19.96 -26.72 6.05
C ASP A 241 -18.52 -27.21 6.24
N LEU A 242 -17.54 -26.33 5.95
CA LEU A 242 -16.11 -26.64 6.10
C LEU A 242 -15.67 -26.62 7.57
N PRO A 243 -14.69 -27.45 7.97
CA PRO A 243 -14.11 -27.41 9.32
C PRO A 243 -13.39 -26.10 9.59
N ASN A 244 -13.36 -25.65 10.85
CA ASN A 244 -12.76 -24.36 11.23
C ASN A 244 -11.23 -24.35 11.20
N ASP A 245 -10.58 -25.49 11.09
CA ASP A 245 -9.13 -25.68 11.15
C ASP A 245 -8.46 -25.85 9.78
N CYS A 246 -9.21 -25.68 8.69
CA CYS A 246 -8.65 -25.62 7.34
C CYS A 246 -8.49 -24.18 6.85
N ARG A 247 -7.67 -23.96 5.80
CA ARG A 247 -7.48 -22.67 5.13
C ARG A 247 -8.28 -22.62 3.84
N GLU A 248 -9.15 -21.61 3.71
CA GLU A 248 -9.87 -21.33 2.47
C GLU A 248 -8.99 -20.58 1.48
N TYR A 249 -9.08 -20.95 0.20
CA TYR A 249 -8.38 -20.28 -0.88
C TYR A 249 -9.33 -19.75 -1.96
N ALA A 250 -8.98 -18.60 -2.52
CA ALA A 250 -9.57 -18.03 -3.73
C ALA A 250 -8.45 -17.65 -4.71
N ASP A 251 -8.42 -18.25 -5.89
CA ASP A 251 -7.35 -18.06 -6.88
C ASP A 251 -7.49 -16.74 -7.64
N ASN A 252 -8.70 -16.19 -7.68
CA ASN A 252 -9.06 -14.99 -8.39
C ASN A 252 -10.22 -14.26 -7.70
N PRO A 253 -10.55 -13.02 -8.09
CA PRO A 253 -11.62 -12.25 -7.45
C PRO A 253 -13.00 -12.90 -7.54
N GLY A 254 -13.32 -13.62 -8.62
CA GLY A 254 -14.61 -14.29 -8.77
C GLY A 254 -14.83 -15.34 -7.68
N VAL A 255 -13.85 -16.21 -7.45
CA VAL A 255 -13.91 -17.21 -6.37
C VAL A 255 -13.95 -16.53 -4.99
N LEU A 256 -13.25 -15.40 -4.81
CA LEU A 256 -13.33 -14.63 -3.57
C LEU A 256 -14.76 -14.12 -3.32
N PHE A 257 -15.40 -13.51 -4.33
CA PHE A 257 -16.78 -13.02 -4.20
C PHE A 257 -17.79 -14.15 -3.99
N ASP A 258 -17.65 -15.27 -4.70
CA ASP A 258 -18.51 -16.44 -4.49
C ASP A 258 -18.48 -16.93 -3.05
N LYS A 259 -17.29 -16.99 -2.45
CA LYS A 259 -17.12 -17.40 -1.05
C LYS A 259 -17.67 -16.35 -0.07
N LEU A 260 -17.46 -15.06 -0.33
CA LEU A 260 -18.05 -14.00 0.49
C LEU A 260 -19.58 -14.00 0.41
N ASN A 261 -20.15 -14.28 -0.78
CA ASN A 261 -21.60 -14.45 -0.96
C ASN A 261 -22.13 -15.68 -0.25
N ASP A 262 -21.41 -16.80 -0.26
CA ASP A 262 -21.78 -18.02 0.47
C ASP A 262 -21.74 -17.79 2.01
N TRP A 263 -20.77 -17.04 2.52
CA TRP A 263 -20.77 -16.53 3.89
C TRP A 263 -21.95 -15.58 4.16
N GLY A 264 -22.30 -14.70 3.23
CA GLY A 264 -23.46 -13.81 3.31
C GLY A 264 -23.37 -12.75 4.40
N HIS A 265 -22.17 -12.32 4.77
CA HIS A 265 -21.92 -11.28 5.76
C HIS A 265 -21.61 -9.93 5.09
N GLU A 266 -21.87 -8.82 5.80
CA GLU A 266 -21.54 -7.49 5.27
C GLU A 266 -20.04 -7.26 5.28
N ALA A 267 -19.48 -7.04 4.08
CA ALA A 267 -18.07 -6.76 3.85
C ALA A 267 -17.87 -5.67 2.79
N VAL A 268 -16.68 -5.08 2.76
CA VAL A 268 -16.14 -4.32 1.64
C VAL A 268 -14.80 -4.93 1.24
N VAL A 269 -14.52 -4.91 -0.07
CA VAL A 269 -13.28 -5.42 -0.66
C VAL A 269 -12.57 -4.24 -1.32
N ILE A 270 -11.39 -3.90 -0.84
CA ILE A 270 -10.66 -2.68 -1.22
C ILE A 270 -9.37 -3.04 -1.93
N PRO A 271 -9.29 -2.90 -3.26
CA PRO A 271 -8.03 -3.02 -3.98
C PRO A 271 -7.02 -1.97 -3.54
N HIS A 272 -5.76 -2.37 -3.38
CA HIS A 272 -4.66 -1.48 -3.03
C HIS A 272 -3.37 -1.87 -3.76
N GLY A 273 -2.33 -1.02 -3.67
CA GLY A 273 -1.05 -1.27 -4.33
C GLY A 273 -1.16 -1.48 -5.84
N THR A 274 -2.27 -1.08 -6.45
CA THR A 274 -2.66 -1.46 -7.82
C THR A 274 -1.68 -1.03 -8.89
N ALA A 275 -0.91 0.03 -8.65
CA ALA A 275 0.14 0.52 -9.52
C ALA A 275 1.55 0.20 -9.00
N TRP A 276 1.71 -0.42 -7.84
CA TRP A 276 3.01 -0.72 -7.24
C TRP A 276 3.74 -1.81 -8.01
N GLY A 277 4.88 -1.45 -8.60
CA GLY A 277 5.61 -2.30 -9.54
C GLY A 277 6.60 -3.28 -8.91
N ALA A 278 6.71 -3.34 -7.59
CA ALA A 278 7.61 -4.29 -6.93
C ALA A 278 7.20 -5.75 -7.21
N TYR A 279 5.92 -6.03 -7.29
CA TYR A 279 5.38 -7.36 -7.59
C TYR A 279 4.47 -7.39 -8.83
N THR A 280 4.03 -6.23 -9.36
CA THR A 280 3.14 -6.18 -10.52
C THR A 280 3.89 -6.45 -11.82
N PRO A 281 3.57 -7.50 -12.59
CA PRO A 281 4.18 -7.77 -13.88
C PRO A 281 4.03 -6.59 -14.87
N PRO A 282 5.02 -6.36 -15.77
CA PRO A 282 5.01 -5.23 -16.68
C PRO A 282 3.78 -5.14 -17.60
N GLU A 283 3.22 -6.28 -18.01
CA GLU A 283 2.07 -6.39 -18.90
C GLU A 283 0.71 -6.31 -18.18
N SER A 284 0.71 -6.20 -16.86
CA SER A 284 -0.53 -6.14 -16.07
C SER A 284 -1.44 -5.01 -16.53
N ASP A 285 -2.73 -5.31 -16.68
CA ASP A 285 -3.75 -4.38 -17.11
C ASP A 285 -5.05 -4.62 -16.32
N TRP A 286 -5.52 -3.60 -15.63
CA TRP A 286 -6.74 -3.68 -14.83
C TRP A 286 -8.01 -3.88 -15.64
N LYS A 287 -7.97 -3.65 -16.98
CA LYS A 287 -9.11 -3.88 -17.88
C LYS A 287 -9.69 -5.29 -17.71
N LYS A 288 -8.85 -6.31 -17.48
CA LYS A 288 -9.29 -7.71 -17.31
C LYS A 288 -10.21 -7.93 -16.10
N GLN A 289 -10.14 -7.04 -15.09
CA GLN A 289 -10.99 -7.12 -13.90
C GLN A 289 -12.34 -6.42 -14.08
N LEU A 290 -12.57 -5.72 -15.20
CA LEU A 290 -13.83 -5.05 -15.49
C LEU A 290 -14.81 -6.02 -16.14
N THR A 291 -15.26 -7.00 -15.37
CA THR A 291 -16.25 -8.01 -15.76
C THR A 291 -17.13 -8.36 -14.57
N GLU A 292 -18.33 -8.91 -14.82
CA GLU A 292 -19.24 -9.41 -13.78
C GLU A 292 -18.58 -10.48 -12.89
N GLU A 293 -17.64 -11.25 -13.44
CA GLU A 293 -16.90 -12.28 -12.69
C GLU A 293 -15.89 -11.68 -11.69
N PHE A 294 -15.19 -10.60 -12.08
CA PHE A 294 -14.04 -10.10 -11.31
C PHE A 294 -14.25 -8.76 -10.63
N HIS A 295 -15.43 -8.15 -10.79
CA HIS A 295 -15.83 -6.92 -10.12
C HIS A 295 -17.26 -6.99 -9.60
N ASP A 296 -17.44 -7.11 -8.29
CA ASP A 296 -18.75 -7.00 -7.65
C ASP A 296 -18.90 -5.61 -7.00
N PRO A 297 -19.74 -4.72 -7.56
CA PRO A 297 -19.93 -3.37 -7.02
C PRO A 297 -20.59 -3.34 -5.63
N ASN A 298 -21.17 -4.46 -5.14
CA ASN A 298 -21.67 -4.54 -3.78
C ASN A 298 -20.55 -4.66 -2.75
N TYR A 299 -19.43 -5.26 -3.12
CA TYR A 299 -18.23 -5.39 -2.29
C TYR A 299 -17.19 -4.33 -2.61
N GLN A 300 -16.87 -4.13 -3.89
CA GLN A 300 -15.79 -3.23 -4.34
C GLN A 300 -16.30 -1.81 -4.60
N THR A 301 -16.57 -1.08 -3.53
CA THR A 301 -17.00 0.32 -3.60
C THR A 301 -15.85 1.33 -3.52
N LEU A 302 -14.68 0.91 -3.05
CA LEU A 302 -13.53 1.76 -2.76
C LEU A 302 -12.26 1.23 -3.42
N ILE A 303 -11.30 2.12 -3.65
CA ILE A 303 -9.92 1.82 -4.04
C ILE A 303 -8.96 2.67 -3.20
N GLU A 304 -7.86 2.08 -2.76
CA GLU A 304 -6.80 2.80 -2.08
C GLU A 304 -5.88 3.48 -3.10
N VAL A 305 -5.81 4.82 -3.02
CA VAL A 305 -5.00 5.62 -3.95
C VAL A 305 -3.64 6.03 -3.37
N TYR A 306 -3.45 5.90 -2.05
CA TYR A 306 -2.21 6.25 -1.38
C TYR A 306 -2.01 5.42 -0.10
N SER A 307 -0.80 4.91 0.08
CA SER A 307 -0.32 4.28 1.32
C SER A 307 1.15 4.59 1.58
N GLY A 308 1.74 3.97 2.61
CA GLY A 308 3.18 3.99 2.84
C GLY A 308 4.01 3.44 1.66
N HIS A 309 3.39 2.70 0.76
CA HIS A 309 3.99 2.18 -0.48
C HIS A 309 3.82 3.12 -1.68
N GLY A 310 3.26 4.31 -1.48
CA GLY A 310 3.20 5.38 -2.45
C GLY A 310 1.86 5.56 -3.16
N ASN A 311 1.85 6.54 -4.06
CA ASN A 311 0.67 6.99 -4.78
C ASN A 311 0.35 6.09 -5.98
N SER A 312 -0.85 5.54 -6.01
CA SER A 312 -1.42 4.75 -7.12
C SER A 312 -2.54 5.49 -7.88
N GLU A 313 -2.74 6.80 -7.61
CA GLU A 313 -3.78 7.60 -8.28
C GLU A 313 -3.43 7.87 -9.74
N LEU A 314 -2.21 8.35 -9.99
CA LEU A 314 -1.82 9.07 -11.22
C LEU A 314 -1.63 8.14 -12.42
N HIS A 315 -2.26 8.46 -13.55
CA HIS A 315 -1.97 7.83 -14.83
C HIS A 315 -0.82 8.54 -15.56
N ARG A 316 0.01 7.78 -16.28
CA ARG A 316 1.06 8.30 -17.17
C ARG A 316 1.07 7.53 -18.50
N LYS A 317 1.48 8.23 -19.57
CA LYS A 317 1.46 7.70 -20.95
C LYS A 317 2.59 6.70 -21.22
N TRP A 318 3.69 6.78 -20.48
CA TRP A 318 4.83 5.88 -20.63
C TRP A 318 4.54 4.47 -20.09
N ARG A 319 5.33 3.51 -20.53
CA ARG A 319 5.31 2.12 -20.07
C ARG A 319 6.73 1.64 -19.81
N SER A 320 6.93 0.75 -18.84
CA SER A 320 8.22 0.12 -18.57
C SER A 320 8.64 -0.84 -19.68
N THR A 321 7.67 -1.49 -20.31
CA THR A 321 7.84 -2.42 -21.43
C THR A 321 6.62 -2.28 -22.34
N LEU A 322 6.85 -2.34 -23.64
CA LEU A 322 5.82 -2.45 -24.67
C LEU A 322 5.76 -3.90 -25.19
N TYR A 323 4.63 -4.27 -25.80
CA TYR A 323 4.45 -5.58 -26.41
C TYR A 323 3.95 -5.40 -27.84
N ASP A 324 4.50 -6.17 -28.77
CA ASP A 324 4.03 -6.20 -30.16
C ASP A 324 2.74 -7.02 -30.33
N GLU A 325 2.24 -7.12 -31.56
CA GLU A 325 1.04 -7.89 -31.90
C GLU A 325 1.17 -9.39 -31.61
N ASN A 326 2.37 -9.90 -31.45
CA ASN A 326 2.67 -11.30 -31.12
C ASN A 326 2.95 -11.50 -29.62
N GLY A 327 2.88 -10.45 -28.82
CA GLY A 327 3.18 -10.49 -27.40
C GLY A 327 4.70 -10.48 -27.09
N LEU A 328 5.54 -10.09 -28.03
CA LEU A 328 7.00 -9.97 -27.79
C LEU A 328 7.29 -8.64 -27.08
N ALA A 329 8.13 -8.71 -26.05
CA ALA A 329 8.55 -7.56 -25.29
C ALA A 329 9.44 -6.61 -26.11
N ILE A 330 9.17 -5.32 -26.02
CA ILE A 330 9.93 -4.24 -26.67
C ILE A 330 10.34 -3.23 -25.62
N CYS A 331 11.64 -2.90 -25.56
CA CYS A 331 12.13 -1.82 -24.70
C CYS A 331 11.77 -0.46 -25.30
N PRO A 332 10.95 0.37 -24.62
CA PRO A 332 10.63 1.70 -25.09
C PRO A 332 11.84 2.65 -24.99
N SER A 333 11.85 3.68 -25.81
CA SER A 333 12.83 4.77 -25.66
C SER A 333 12.49 5.65 -24.45
N PRO A 334 13.49 6.28 -23.79
CA PRO A 334 13.25 7.25 -22.74
C PRO A 334 12.31 8.37 -23.18
N SER A 335 11.51 8.87 -22.25
CA SER A 335 10.67 10.07 -22.39
C SER A 335 11.18 11.17 -21.44
N GLU A 336 10.56 12.34 -21.48
CA GLU A 336 10.96 13.50 -20.67
C GLU A 336 10.97 13.18 -19.16
N ASN A 337 9.99 12.41 -18.67
CA ASN A 337 9.78 12.14 -17.24
C ASN A 337 9.91 10.66 -16.87
N TYR A 338 10.52 9.85 -17.75
CA TYR A 338 10.65 8.43 -17.49
C TYR A 338 11.79 7.77 -18.27
N LEU A 339 12.70 7.13 -17.55
CA LEU A 339 13.78 6.31 -18.08
C LEU A 339 13.43 4.82 -17.91
N PRO A 340 13.15 4.05 -18.99
CA PRO A 340 12.92 2.61 -18.87
C PRO A 340 14.17 1.87 -18.38
N ALA A 341 14.04 0.96 -17.43
CA ALA A 341 15.19 0.21 -16.92
C ALA A 341 15.82 -0.71 -17.97
N CYS A 342 15.05 -1.23 -18.92
CA CYS A 342 15.62 -1.95 -20.06
C CYS A 342 16.56 -1.06 -20.91
N TRP A 343 16.24 0.24 -21.04
CA TRP A 343 17.12 1.18 -21.72
C TRP A 343 18.40 1.40 -20.93
N GLN A 344 18.27 1.60 -19.62
CA GLN A 344 19.42 1.78 -18.73
C GLN A 344 20.32 0.54 -18.68
N ALA A 345 19.78 -0.66 -18.74
CA ALA A 345 20.55 -1.91 -18.88
C ALA A 345 21.48 -1.86 -20.09
N GLY A 346 20.99 -1.32 -21.22
CA GLY A 346 21.83 -1.11 -22.41
C GLY A 346 22.95 -0.12 -22.17
N VAL A 347 22.70 0.99 -21.45
CA VAL A 347 23.72 1.99 -21.12
C VAL A 347 24.79 1.39 -20.21
N ILE A 348 24.40 0.69 -19.14
CA ILE A 348 25.31 0.01 -18.22
C ILE A 348 26.26 -0.93 -18.99
N ILE A 349 25.73 -1.77 -19.85
CA ILE A 349 26.53 -2.73 -20.63
C ILE A 349 27.44 -2.03 -21.65
N GLU A 350 26.97 -0.98 -22.29
CA GLU A 350 27.80 -0.18 -23.23
C GLU A 350 29.00 0.42 -22.52
N GLU A 351 28.79 1.09 -21.38
CA GLU A 351 29.87 1.70 -20.60
C GLU A 351 30.88 0.67 -20.10
N ARG A 352 30.39 -0.44 -19.55
CA ARG A 352 31.23 -1.53 -19.05
C ARG A 352 32.04 -2.18 -20.18
N CYS A 353 31.44 -2.39 -21.35
CA CYS A 353 32.10 -2.92 -22.55
C CYS A 353 33.21 -1.99 -23.05
N LEU A 354 32.98 -0.67 -23.08
CA LEU A 354 33.99 0.31 -23.44
C LEU A 354 35.15 0.34 -22.43
N LYS A 355 34.88 0.20 -21.13
CA LYS A 355 35.89 0.07 -20.07
C LYS A 355 36.73 -1.19 -20.22
N GLU A 356 36.19 -2.29 -20.76
CA GLU A 356 36.92 -3.49 -21.13
C GLU A 356 37.83 -3.31 -22.37
N GLY A 357 37.72 -2.17 -23.08
CA GLY A 357 38.56 -1.84 -24.26
C GLY A 357 38.02 -2.40 -25.57
N GLU A 358 36.79 -2.84 -25.61
CA GLU A 358 36.11 -3.28 -26.83
C GLU A 358 35.80 -2.13 -27.79
N SER A 359 35.52 -2.45 -29.04
CA SER A 359 35.16 -1.42 -30.02
C SER A 359 33.76 -0.84 -29.78
N LYS A 360 33.56 0.44 -30.08
CA LYS A 360 32.23 1.09 -29.97
C LYS A 360 31.13 0.28 -30.68
N ARG A 361 31.41 -0.24 -31.87
CA ARG A 361 30.47 -1.05 -32.65
C ARG A 361 30.05 -2.34 -31.92
N GLU A 362 30.99 -3.00 -31.23
CA GLU A 362 30.70 -4.18 -30.45
C GLU A 362 29.87 -3.80 -29.23
N CYS A 363 30.22 -2.71 -28.56
CA CYS A 363 29.51 -2.24 -27.37
C CYS A 363 28.07 -1.79 -27.69
N ASP A 364 27.85 -1.10 -28.82
CA ASP A 364 26.51 -0.77 -29.33
C ASP A 364 25.64 -2.03 -29.54
N LYS A 365 26.23 -3.10 -30.10
CA LYS A 365 25.55 -4.36 -30.29
C LYS A 365 25.16 -4.98 -28.94
N ARG A 366 26.10 -5.05 -27.99
CA ARG A 366 25.85 -5.59 -26.64
C ARG A 366 24.81 -4.77 -25.89
N ALA A 367 24.77 -3.45 -26.07
CA ALA A 367 23.73 -2.60 -25.48
C ALA A 367 22.31 -2.93 -26.01
N ILE A 368 22.18 -3.17 -27.32
CA ILE A 368 20.91 -3.59 -27.91
C ILE A 368 20.48 -4.96 -27.38
N GLU A 369 21.41 -5.92 -27.29
CA GLU A 369 21.15 -7.24 -26.71
C GLU A 369 20.73 -7.12 -25.22
N ALA A 370 21.36 -6.23 -24.44
CA ALA A 370 21.02 -6.02 -23.04
C ALA A 370 19.61 -5.45 -22.86
N ARG A 371 19.21 -4.50 -23.71
CA ARG A 371 17.84 -3.94 -23.70
C ARG A 371 16.79 -5.03 -23.92
N GLN A 372 17.04 -5.92 -24.90
CA GLN A 372 16.13 -7.00 -25.19
C GLN A 372 16.11 -8.05 -24.08
N ASN A 373 17.28 -8.48 -23.59
CA ASN A 373 17.38 -9.44 -22.50
C ASN A 373 16.64 -8.95 -21.24
N TYR A 374 16.75 -7.64 -20.92
CA TYR A 374 16.02 -7.06 -19.79
C TYR A 374 14.51 -7.11 -20.03
N ALA A 375 14.04 -6.67 -21.19
CA ALA A 375 12.61 -6.63 -21.52
C ALA A 375 11.99 -8.06 -21.51
N ASP A 376 12.70 -9.05 -22.03
CA ASP A 376 12.26 -10.45 -22.07
C ASP A 376 12.24 -11.10 -20.67
N ALA A 377 13.06 -10.61 -19.74
CA ALA A 377 13.13 -11.13 -18.38
C ALA A 377 12.04 -10.56 -17.43
N GLY A 378 11.22 -9.58 -17.87
CA GLY A 378 10.13 -9.01 -17.08
C GLY A 378 10.61 -8.46 -15.73
N ASN A 379 10.01 -8.91 -14.62
CA ASN A 379 10.39 -8.48 -13.27
C ASN A 379 11.80 -8.96 -12.84
N ALA A 380 12.40 -9.91 -13.55
CA ALA A 380 13.76 -10.36 -13.31
C ALA A 380 14.81 -9.62 -14.17
N GLY A 381 14.45 -8.49 -14.79
CA GLY A 381 15.30 -7.77 -15.73
C GLY A 381 16.68 -7.41 -15.18
N GLN A 382 16.79 -7.00 -13.91
CA GLN A 382 18.07 -6.68 -13.26
C GLN A 382 19.01 -7.89 -13.25
N ALA A 383 18.50 -9.10 -13.03
CA ALA A 383 19.31 -10.32 -13.00
C ALA A 383 19.95 -10.67 -14.36
N THR A 384 19.64 -9.93 -15.43
CA THR A 384 20.33 -10.05 -16.73
C THR A 384 21.68 -9.35 -16.76
N ILE A 385 21.98 -8.49 -15.78
CA ILE A 385 23.20 -7.70 -15.65
C ILE A 385 24.03 -8.28 -14.49
N TYR A 386 25.24 -8.75 -14.79
CA TYR A 386 26.12 -9.33 -13.79
C TYR A 386 26.71 -8.26 -12.86
N ASN A 387 26.72 -8.54 -11.55
CA ASN A 387 27.33 -7.71 -10.51
C ASN A 387 26.95 -6.22 -10.66
N GLU A 388 25.66 -5.98 -10.71
CA GLU A 388 25.07 -4.65 -10.82
C GLU A 388 25.06 -3.92 -9.48
N GLU A 389 25.08 -2.59 -9.53
CA GLU A 389 25.02 -1.73 -8.36
C GLU A 389 23.73 -0.87 -8.41
N PRO A 390 23.04 -0.62 -7.29
CA PRO A 390 21.80 0.16 -7.27
C PRO A 390 21.94 1.55 -7.93
N THR A 391 23.11 2.17 -7.81
CA THR A 391 23.39 3.51 -8.37
C THR A 391 23.58 3.52 -9.87
N GLU A 392 23.94 2.42 -10.51
CA GLU A 392 24.06 2.33 -11.97
C GLU A 392 22.72 2.44 -12.69
N TRP A 393 21.64 2.13 -11.98
CA TRP A 393 20.28 2.19 -12.53
C TRP A 393 19.70 3.61 -12.54
N LEU A 394 20.34 4.57 -11.89
CA LEU A 394 19.85 5.94 -11.76
C LEU A 394 18.36 5.93 -11.32
N ASP A 395 17.53 6.76 -11.93
CA ASP A 395 16.08 6.81 -11.68
C ASP A 395 15.25 5.92 -12.62
N ALA A 396 15.88 4.92 -13.24
CA ALA A 396 15.20 4.03 -14.18
C ALA A 396 13.96 3.35 -13.56
N ASN A 397 12.89 3.24 -14.36
CA ASN A 397 11.55 2.76 -14.00
C ASN A 397 10.79 3.62 -12.97
N GLN A 398 11.28 4.82 -12.64
CA GLN A 398 10.59 5.68 -11.67
C GLN A 398 9.90 6.85 -12.36
N CYS A 399 8.75 7.25 -11.84
CA CYS A 399 8.04 8.44 -12.28
C CYS A 399 8.72 9.68 -11.71
N GLN A 400 9.19 10.61 -12.56
CA GLN A 400 9.91 11.82 -12.12
C GLN A 400 8.95 12.97 -11.78
N ASP A 401 7.78 13.04 -12.42
CA ASP A 401 6.77 14.08 -12.26
C ASP A 401 5.55 13.67 -11.43
N CYS A 402 5.69 12.62 -10.61
CA CYS A 402 4.63 12.13 -9.74
C CYS A 402 4.84 12.58 -8.29
N PHE A 403 3.75 12.83 -7.59
CA PHE A 403 3.76 13.03 -6.14
C PHE A 403 3.91 11.68 -5.42
N LEU A 404 4.97 11.52 -4.64
CA LEU A 404 5.26 10.33 -3.84
C LEU A 404 4.86 9.03 -4.57
N PRO A 405 5.45 8.74 -5.73
CA PRO A 405 4.97 7.65 -6.59
C PRO A 405 5.19 6.29 -5.95
N ALA A 406 4.34 5.35 -6.27
CA ALA A 406 4.61 3.94 -6.00
C ALA A 406 5.90 3.52 -6.72
N PHE A 407 6.74 2.72 -6.07
CA PHE A 407 7.99 2.23 -6.67
C PHE A 407 7.71 1.48 -7.99
N ASN A 408 8.49 1.79 -9.04
CA ASN A 408 8.38 1.14 -10.35
C ASN A 408 6.92 1.13 -10.88
N MET A 409 6.23 2.26 -10.73
CA MET A 409 4.80 2.41 -10.99
C MET A 409 4.36 1.80 -12.32
N LYS A 410 3.25 1.06 -12.32
CA LYS A 410 2.60 0.49 -13.50
C LYS A 410 1.34 1.31 -13.85
N PRO A 411 1.38 2.22 -14.85
CA PRO A 411 0.29 3.18 -15.12
C PRO A 411 -1.06 2.56 -15.43
N LYS A 412 -1.11 1.33 -15.96
CA LYS A 412 -2.36 0.59 -16.20
C LYS A 412 -3.01 0.01 -14.92
N GLY A 413 -2.38 0.18 -13.78
CA GLY A 413 -2.92 -0.08 -12.46
C GLY A 413 -3.37 1.18 -11.72
N SER A 414 -3.15 2.39 -12.27
CA SER A 414 -3.54 3.63 -11.59
C SER A 414 -5.05 3.81 -11.51
N ALA A 415 -5.53 4.44 -10.42
CA ALA A 415 -6.96 4.70 -10.21
C ALA A 415 -7.57 5.52 -11.35
N GLN A 416 -6.84 6.50 -11.89
CA GLN A 416 -7.28 7.30 -13.04
C GLN A 416 -7.49 6.45 -14.30
N TYR A 417 -6.57 5.52 -14.58
CA TYR A 417 -6.72 4.59 -15.70
C TYR A 417 -7.94 3.67 -15.51
N ILE A 418 -8.07 3.09 -14.33
CA ILE A 418 -9.15 2.18 -13.95
C ILE A 418 -10.51 2.85 -14.14
N LEU A 419 -10.67 4.10 -13.70
CA LEU A 419 -11.93 4.85 -13.80
C LEU A 419 -12.25 5.34 -15.21
N ALA A 420 -11.27 5.39 -16.11
CA ALA A 420 -11.49 5.74 -17.51
C ALA A 420 -11.91 4.54 -18.38
N LEU A 421 -11.74 3.32 -17.89
CA LEU A 421 -12.13 2.09 -18.60
C LEU A 421 -13.64 1.96 -18.76
N ARG A 422 -14.07 1.34 -19.88
CA ARG A 422 -15.43 0.83 -20.06
C ARG A 422 -15.39 -0.59 -20.66
N ASN A 423 -16.27 -1.45 -20.18
CA ASN A 423 -16.54 -2.74 -20.77
C ASN A 423 -17.54 -2.58 -21.94
N PHE A 424 -17.21 -3.15 -23.08
CA PHE A 424 -18.03 -3.10 -24.30
C PHE A 424 -18.66 -4.46 -24.65
N ASP A 425 -18.50 -5.48 -23.81
CA ASP A 425 -19.20 -6.76 -23.99
C ASP A 425 -20.68 -6.58 -23.64
N PRO A 426 -21.61 -6.72 -24.63
CA PRO A 426 -23.03 -6.53 -24.36
C PRO A 426 -23.66 -7.66 -23.54
N LYS A 427 -22.90 -8.70 -23.21
CA LYS A 427 -23.33 -9.80 -22.34
C LYS A 427 -22.99 -9.58 -20.88
N ASP A 428 -22.07 -8.66 -20.60
CA ASP A 428 -21.64 -8.33 -19.26
C ASP A 428 -22.51 -7.21 -18.69
N THR A 429 -22.87 -7.31 -17.42
CA THR A 429 -23.68 -6.30 -16.74
C THR A 429 -22.86 -5.16 -16.17
N ILE A 430 -21.54 -5.35 -16.03
CA ILE A 430 -20.62 -4.37 -15.49
C ILE A 430 -20.01 -3.51 -16.60
N GLU A 431 -20.41 -2.24 -16.65
CA GLU A 431 -19.91 -1.31 -17.67
C GLU A 431 -18.64 -0.56 -17.23
N ARG A 432 -18.55 -0.15 -15.97
CA ARG A 432 -17.49 0.73 -15.46
C ARG A 432 -17.20 0.47 -13.98
N PHE A 433 -15.95 0.73 -13.59
CA PHE A 433 -15.61 0.92 -12.19
C PHE A 433 -16.13 2.26 -11.67
N LYS A 434 -16.68 2.26 -10.45
CA LYS A 434 -17.18 3.46 -9.76
C LYS A 434 -16.68 3.49 -8.32
N PHE A 435 -15.37 3.59 -8.15
CA PHE A 435 -14.71 3.59 -6.84
C PHE A 435 -14.72 4.94 -6.16
N GLY A 436 -14.93 4.96 -4.84
CA GLY A 436 -14.51 6.03 -3.95
C GLY A 436 -13.03 5.88 -3.59
N PHE A 437 -12.38 6.97 -3.17
CA PHE A 437 -10.95 7.00 -2.88
C PHE A 437 -10.68 6.95 -1.38
N ILE A 438 -9.72 6.11 -0.98
CA ILE A 438 -9.18 6.09 0.38
C ILE A 438 -7.65 6.13 0.35
N GLY A 439 -7.07 6.59 1.47
CA GLY A 439 -5.68 6.34 1.83
C GLY A 439 -5.62 5.47 3.08
N SER A 440 -4.50 4.80 3.28
CA SER A 440 -4.23 3.94 4.42
C SER A 440 -2.74 3.93 4.72
N SER A 441 -2.28 3.26 5.78
CA SER A 441 -0.84 3.17 6.04
C SER A 441 -0.16 2.02 5.31
N ASP A 442 -0.80 0.88 5.22
CA ASP A 442 -0.16 -0.36 4.78
C ASP A 442 1.11 -0.64 5.60
N THR A 443 1.00 -0.40 6.91
CA THR A 443 2.13 -0.49 7.83
C THR A 443 2.36 -1.92 8.28
N HIS A 444 3.61 -2.38 8.27
CA HIS A 444 4.01 -3.71 8.73
C HIS A 444 4.59 -3.69 10.17
N SER A 445 4.23 -2.69 10.96
CA SER A 445 4.69 -2.52 12.35
C SER A 445 3.57 -2.19 13.33
N ALA A 446 2.31 -2.54 13.01
CA ALA A 446 1.11 -2.28 13.83
C ALA A 446 0.90 -0.78 14.17
N ARG A 447 1.41 0.14 13.34
CA ARG A 447 1.34 1.60 13.57
C ARG A 447 0.25 2.23 12.71
N ALA A 448 -1.00 1.87 13.00
CA ALA A 448 -2.17 2.39 12.31
C ALA A 448 -2.16 3.93 12.18
N GLY A 449 -2.26 4.46 10.95
CA GLY A 449 -2.30 5.89 10.68
C GLY A 449 -1.03 6.64 11.06
N ASN A 450 0.13 6.08 10.79
CA ASN A 450 1.46 6.60 11.16
C ASN A 450 1.85 7.92 10.46
N GLY A 451 1.12 8.37 9.43
CA GLY A 451 1.42 9.58 8.65
C GLY A 451 1.02 10.91 9.29
N TYR A 452 0.77 10.97 10.60
CA TYR A 452 0.48 12.22 11.29
C TYR A 452 1.71 13.13 11.48
N LYS A 453 2.90 12.58 11.32
CA LYS A 453 4.19 13.29 11.37
C LYS A 453 5.21 12.63 10.43
N ASP A 454 5.96 13.44 9.70
CA ASP A 454 7.06 13.01 8.84
C ASP A 454 8.37 12.95 9.62
N ILE A 455 8.54 11.89 10.37
CA ILE A 455 9.70 11.63 11.24
C ILE A 455 9.90 10.13 11.40
N LYS A 456 11.07 9.76 11.92
CA LYS A 456 11.32 8.36 12.31
C LYS A 456 11.12 7.37 11.16
N ARG A 457 11.70 7.70 10.00
CA ARG A 457 11.59 6.88 8.78
C ARG A 457 11.68 5.38 9.04
N MET A 458 12.72 4.93 9.77
CA MET A 458 12.96 3.53 10.08
C MET A 458 11.97 2.89 11.07
N ASP A 459 11.17 3.71 11.76
CA ASP A 459 10.16 3.24 12.72
C ASP A 459 8.74 3.40 12.17
N TYR A 460 8.50 4.38 11.27
CA TYR A 460 7.15 4.75 10.78
C TYR A 460 6.92 4.43 9.31
N THR A 461 7.91 3.87 8.62
CA THR A 461 7.74 3.33 7.26
C THR A 461 8.18 1.88 7.23
N ASP A 462 7.91 1.19 6.12
CA ASP A 462 8.40 -0.18 5.90
C ASP A 462 9.84 -0.21 5.36
N ALA A 463 10.60 0.88 5.51
CA ALA A 463 12.02 0.94 5.20
C ALA A 463 12.80 0.02 6.15
N ALA A 464 12.95 -1.24 5.75
CA ALA A 464 13.68 -2.26 6.50
C ALA A 464 15.20 -2.06 6.39
N GLY A 465 15.94 -2.78 7.21
CA GLY A 465 17.37 -2.69 7.30
C GLY A 465 18.16 -3.28 6.14
N PRO A 466 19.45 -3.59 6.33
CA PRO A 466 20.41 -3.75 5.24
C PRO A 466 20.05 -4.90 4.29
N THR A 467 20.03 -4.61 2.99
CA THR A 467 19.72 -5.55 1.91
C THR A 467 20.70 -6.72 1.78
N GLU A 468 21.95 -6.56 2.23
CA GLU A 468 22.89 -7.67 2.35
C GLU A 468 22.31 -8.83 3.18
N SER A 469 21.57 -8.51 4.22
CA SER A 469 20.87 -9.49 5.06
C SER A 469 19.66 -10.09 4.35
N ALA A 470 18.89 -9.27 3.63
CA ALA A 470 17.76 -9.73 2.83
C ALA A 470 18.21 -10.66 1.70
N GLY A 471 19.26 -10.31 0.98
CA GLY A 471 19.85 -11.16 -0.06
C GLY A 471 20.24 -12.54 0.47
N PHE A 472 20.75 -12.60 1.68
CA PHE A 472 21.08 -13.86 2.35
C PHE A 472 19.82 -14.69 2.72
N ILE A 473 18.77 -14.04 3.20
CA ILE A 473 17.52 -14.72 3.61
C ILE A 473 16.75 -15.22 2.39
N PHE A 474 16.60 -14.39 1.35
CA PHE A 474 15.77 -14.69 0.20
C PHE A 474 16.51 -15.47 -0.89
N GLY A 475 17.81 -15.71 -0.75
CA GLY A 475 18.60 -16.49 -1.71
C GLY A 475 18.66 -15.85 -3.10
N PHE A 476 18.66 -14.53 -3.18
CA PHE A 476 18.82 -13.81 -4.43
C PHE A 476 20.14 -14.20 -5.08
N ASN A 477 20.07 -14.78 -6.27
CA ASN A 477 21.25 -15.12 -7.03
C ASN A 477 21.86 -13.86 -7.65
N GLU A 478 23.12 -13.61 -7.38
CA GLU A 478 23.91 -12.72 -8.22
C GLU A 478 23.80 -13.19 -9.68
N GLY A 479 23.55 -12.24 -10.59
CA GLY A 479 23.42 -12.59 -12.01
C GLY A 479 24.61 -13.39 -12.49
N GLU A 480 24.41 -14.50 -13.18
CA GLU A 480 25.47 -15.21 -13.88
C GLU A 480 25.88 -14.41 -15.12
N GLY A 481 27.16 -14.23 -15.36
CA GLY A 481 27.60 -13.53 -16.57
C GLY A 481 29.02 -12.99 -16.52
N THR A 482 29.28 -12.02 -17.40
CA THR A 482 30.52 -11.26 -17.47
C THR A 482 30.24 -9.77 -17.40
N TYR A 483 31.15 -8.99 -16.87
CA TYR A 483 30.96 -7.57 -16.54
C TYR A 483 30.45 -6.72 -17.72
N GLY A 484 30.97 -6.90 -18.95
CA GLY A 484 30.58 -6.16 -20.14
C GLY A 484 29.57 -6.84 -21.06
N LYS A 485 28.78 -7.82 -20.56
CA LYS A 485 27.73 -8.51 -21.33
C LYS A 485 26.53 -8.84 -20.47
N SER A 486 25.32 -8.66 -21.01
CA SER A 486 24.11 -9.16 -20.40
C SER A 486 23.93 -10.68 -20.65
N THR A 487 23.22 -11.32 -19.75
CA THR A 487 22.87 -12.75 -19.85
C THR A 487 21.35 -12.89 -19.97
N PRO A 488 20.82 -13.56 -21.01
CA PRO A 488 19.38 -13.78 -21.11
C PRO A 488 18.88 -14.61 -19.92
N LYS A 489 17.77 -14.23 -19.36
CA LYS A 489 17.05 -14.94 -18.29
C LYS A 489 15.68 -15.34 -18.81
N THR A 490 15.23 -16.52 -18.42
CA THR A 490 13.86 -16.95 -18.70
C THR A 490 12.98 -16.46 -17.56
N TYR A 491 11.97 -15.67 -17.91
CA TYR A 491 10.93 -15.28 -16.97
C TYR A 491 10.06 -16.50 -16.62
N THR A 492 9.79 -16.69 -15.35
CA THR A 492 8.90 -17.74 -14.86
C THR A 492 7.82 -17.13 -13.95
N SER A 493 6.70 -17.83 -13.78
CA SER A 493 5.63 -17.41 -12.89
C SER A 493 6.04 -17.28 -11.41
N GLU A 494 7.21 -17.83 -11.04
CA GLU A 494 7.76 -17.77 -9.69
C GLU A 494 8.68 -16.55 -9.48
N THR A 495 8.98 -15.80 -10.55
CA THR A 495 9.89 -14.65 -10.48
C THR A 495 9.11 -13.38 -10.13
N ILE A 496 9.03 -13.04 -8.84
CA ILE A 496 8.25 -11.89 -8.36
C ILE A 496 9.05 -10.58 -8.44
N SER A 497 10.34 -10.59 -8.05
CA SER A 497 11.19 -9.39 -8.07
C SER A 497 12.56 -9.66 -8.65
N GLY A 498 13.24 -8.59 -9.08
CA GLY A 498 14.55 -8.65 -9.71
C GLY A 498 15.74 -8.92 -8.78
N GLY A 499 15.55 -8.95 -7.47
CA GLY A 499 16.63 -9.22 -6.53
C GLY A 499 16.99 -8.06 -5.59
N PRO A 500 18.13 -8.11 -4.88
CA PRO A 500 18.49 -7.18 -3.80
C PRO A 500 18.52 -5.71 -4.21
N ILE A 501 18.91 -5.41 -5.43
CA ILE A 501 19.03 -4.05 -5.97
C ILE A 501 17.69 -3.34 -6.06
N GLU A 502 16.63 -4.05 -6.44
CA GLU A 502 15.28 -3.50 -6.40
C GLU A 502 14.87 -3.18 -4.94
N ILE A 503 15.27 -4.02 -3.99
CA ILE A 503 15.00 -3.76 -2.57
C ILE A 503 15.70 -2.50 -2.10
N ASP A 504 16.98 -2.29 -2.46
CA ASP A 504 17.73 -1.08 -2.09
C ASP A 504 17.08 0.18 -2.66
N ARG A 505 16.64 0.13 -3.89
CA ARG A 505 15.99 1.27 -4.54
C ARG A 505 14.60 1.52 -3.97
N ILE A 506 13.82 0.49 -3.66
CA ILE A 506 12.47 0.60 -3.09
C ILE A 506 12.46 1.28 -1.72
N MET A 507 13.56 1.18 -0.93
CA MET A 507 13.66 1.82 0.39
C MET A 507 13.46 3.35 0.34
N SER A 508 13.78 4.00 -0.77
CA SER A 508 13.54 5.43 -0.99
C SER A 508 12.10 5.76 -1.36
N TYR A 509 11.25 4.76 -1.58
CA TYR A 509 9.85 4.87 -1.97
C TYR A 509 8.90 4.33 -0.89
N PHE A 510 9.36 4.15 0.32
CA PHE A 510 8.52 3.94 1.48
C PHE A 510 8.29 5.27 2.18
N TYR A 511 7.03 5.63 2.33
CA TYR A 511 6.56 6.88 2.90
C TYR A 511 5.84 6.64 4.22
N THR A 512 5.53 7.71 4.93
CA THR A 512 4.54 7.65 6.01
C THR A 512 3.15 7.42 5.41
N GLY A 513 2.26 6.75 6.15
CA GLY A 513 0.99 6.28 5.62
C GLY A 513 -0.06 7.35 5.41
N GLY A 514 -1.00 7.07 4.52
CA GLY A 514 -2.21 7.84 4.31
C GLY A 514 -3.31 7.57 5.32
N LEU A 515 -4.44 8.23 5.15
CA LEU A 515 -5.67 8.01 5.93
C LEU A 515 -6.89 7.97 5.02
N ILE A 516 -7.87 7.17 5.42
CA ILE A 516 -9.25 7.36 4.99
C ILE A 516 -9.92 8.40 5.90
N ALA A 517 -10.69 9.30 5.31
CA ALA A 517 -11.58 10.20 6.04
C ALA A 517 -13.04 9.96 5.60
N THR A 518 -13.97 9.88 6.56
CA THR A 518 -15.39 9.62 6.28
C THR A 518 -16.27 10.80 6.68
N HIS A 519 -17.28 11.15 5.87
CA HIS A 519 -18.31 12.11 6.24
C HIS A 519 -19.45 11.40 6.96
N SER A 520 -19.36 11.25 8.27
CA SER A 520 -20.25 10.46 9.09
C SER A 520 -21.21 11.31 9.93
N ASN A 521 -22.46 10.86 10.10
CA ASN A 521 -23.46 11.59 10.92
C ASN A 521 -23.10 11.60 12.41
N GLU A 522 -22.40 10.56 12.87
CA GLU A 522 -21.94 10.40 14.23
C GLU A 522 -20.70 9.49 14.28
N LYS A 523 -19.98 9.50 15.39
CA LYS A 523 -18.84 8.60 15.62
C LYS A 523 -19.34 7.25 16.14
N SER A 524 -19.89 6.45 15.21
CA SER A 524 -20.35 5.09 15.47
C SER A 524 -19.98 4.15 14.32
N ARG A 525 -19.83 2.86 14.61
CA ARG A 525 -19.55 1.79 13.61
C ARG A 525 -20.53 1.86 12.44
N GLU A 526 -21.82 1.94 12.74
CA GLU A 526 -22.89 1.98 11.74
C GLU A 526 -22.80 3.23 10.84
N SER A 527 -22.48 4.41 11.41
CA SER A 527 -22.38 5.64 10.63
C SER A 527 -21.14 5.66 9.75
N ILE A 528 -19.99 5.18 10.25
CA ILE A 528 -18.75 5.02 9.49
C ILE A 528 -18.98 4.03 8.35
N TRP A 529 -19.56 2.85 8.64
CA TRP A 529 -19.86 1.84 7.64
C TRP A 529 -20.74 2.36 6.51
N ARG A 530 -21.78 3.11 6.86
CA ARG A 530 -22.66 3.73 5.86
C ARG A 530 -21.90 4.70 4.96
N SER A 531 -21.01 5.51 5.52
CA SER A 531 -20.19 6.43 4.72
C SER A 531 -19.25 5.68 3.78
N ILE A 532 -18.65 4.58 4.25
CA ILE A 532 -17.81 3.67 3.44
C ILE A 532 -18.63 3.09 2.27
N LYS A 533 -19.79 2.52 2.54
CA LYS A 533 -20.65 1.92 1.50
C LYS A 533 -21.17 2.94 0.51
N ASN A 534 -21.44 4.17 0.94
CA ASN A 534 -21.91 5.27 0.09
C ASN A 534 -20.78 6.03 -0.61
N LYS A 535 -19.51 5.64 -0.41
CA LYS A 535 -18.36 6.37 -0.95
C LYS A 535 -18.26 7.83 -0.48
N GLU A 536 -18.95 8.21 0.60
CA GLU A 536 -18.83 9.53 1.24
C GLU A 536 -17.54 9.60 2.06
N VAL A 537 -16.42 9.32 1.38
CA VAL A 537 -15.07 9.20 1.93
C VAL A 537 -14.07 9.91 1.05
N TYR A 538 -12.88 10.16 1.59
CA TYR A 538 -11.78 10.70 0.83
C TYR A 538 -10.43 10.21 1.39
N ALA A 539 -9.37 10.30 0.58
CA ALA A 539 -8.00 9.97 0.96
C ALA A 539 -7.23 11.19 1.46
N THR A 540 -6.26 10.99 2.35
CA THR A 540 -5.19 11.97 2.61
C THR A 540 -3.83 11.28 2.56
N SER A 541 -2.77 12.05 2.36
CA SER A 541 -1.38 11.55 2.39
C SER A 541 -0.81 11.43 3.81
N GLY A 542 -1.67 11.53 4.86
CA GLY A 542 -1.28 11.38 6.27
C GLY A 542 -1.80 12.53 7.14
N PRO A 543 -1.51 13.80 6.80
CA PRO A 543 -2.09 14.95 7.48
C PRO A 543 -3.61 14.99 7.38
N ARG A 544 -4.27 15.49 8.46
CA ARG A 544 -5.73 15.53 8.56
C ARG A 544 -6.30 16.79 7.89
N ILE A 545 -6.12 16.89 6.56
CA ILE A 545 -6.73 17.93 5.73
C ILE A 545 -8.23 17.69 5.72
N LEU A 546 -9.03 18.75 5.96
CA LEU A 546 -10.50 18.68 5.86
C LEU A 546 -10.91 19.02 4.44
N LEU A 547 -11.69 18.15 3.79
CA LEU A 547 -12.09 18.30 2.39
C LEU A 547 -13.58 17.99 2.19
N TRP A 548 -14.28 18.84 1.45
CA TRP A 548 -15.66 18.68 0.99
C TRP A 548 -15.72 18.93 -0.50
N PHE A 549 -16.46 18.09 -1.20
CA PHE A 549 -16.68 18.23 -2.64
C PHE A 549 -18.11 17.83 -2.98
N ASP A 550 -18.87 18.78 -3.53
CA ASP A 550 -20.31 18.63 -3.74
C ASP A 550 -20.71 19.09 -5.15
N LEU A 551 -21.63 18.36 -5.79
CA LEU A 551 -22.39 18.80 -6.95
C LEU A 551 -23.61 19.59 -6.46
N ILE A 552 -23.80 20.82 -6.96
CA ILE A 552 -24.79 21.78 -6.39
C ILE A 552 -26.03 22.01 -7.27
N ASN A 553 -26.12 21.41 -8.43
CA ASN A 553 -27.24 21.61 -9.36
C ASN A 553 -27.86 20.30 -9.91
N SER A 554 -27.78 19.21 -9.13
CA SER A 554 -28.55 18.02 -9.49
C SER A 554 -30.06 18.24 -9.29
N ASP A 555 -30.87 17.37 -9.86
CA ASP A 555 -32.32 17.42 -9.65
C ASP A 555 -32.74 16.98 -8.23
N GLU A 556 -31.84 16.24 -7.55
CA GLU A 556 -32.01 15.79 -6.17
C GLU A 556 -31.47 16.79 -5.13
N GLY A 557 -30.93 17.92 -5.59
CA GLY A 557 -30.32 18.95 -4.75
C GLY A 557 -28.79 18.81 -4.67
N LEU A 558 -28.22 19.05 -3.48
CA LEU A 558 -26.80 18.94 -3.25
C LEU A 558 -26.40 17.45 -3.09
N LEU A 559 -25.46 17.00 -3.91
CA LEU A 559 -24.92 15.64 -3.86
C LEU A 559 -23.43 15.67 -3.44
N PRO A 560 -23.06 14.95 -2.38
CA PRO A 560 -21.68 14.91 -1.89
C PRO A 560 -20.76 14.04 -2.77
N MET A 561 -19.45 14.09 -2.51
CA MET A 561 -18.47 13.16 -3.08
C MET A 561 -18.94 11.72 -2.96
N GLY A 562 -18.56 10.87 -3.94
CA GLY A 562 -18.99 9.48 -4.04
C GLY A 562 -20.34 9.27 -4.72
N SER A 563 -21.11 10.34 -4.94
CA SER A 563 -22.45 10.25 -5.55
C SER A 563 -22.40 9.90 -7.04
N GLU A 564 -23.48 9.27 -7.49
CA GLU A 564 -23.77 8.96 -8.90
C GLU A 564 -25.06 9.67 -9.29
N THR A 565 -25.09 10.29 -10.47
CA THR A 565 -26.30 11.01 -10.95
C THR A 565 -26.29 11.11 -12.48
N GLU A 566 -27.46 11.39 -13.05
CA GLU A 566 -27.63 11.69 -14.48
C GLU A 566 -28.00 13.15 -14.67
N LEU A 567 -27.33 13.85 -15.60
CA LEU A 567 -27.64 15.23 -15.97
C LEU A 567 -27.72 15.40 -17.48
N ASP A 568 -28.62 16.29 -17.90
CA ASP A 568 -28.70 16.80 -19.29
C ASP A 568 -28.21 18.26 -19.42
N LYS A 569 -27.63 18.81 -18.35
CA LYS A 569 -27.15 20.17 -18.19
C LYS A 569 -25.74 20.21 -17.61
N ASN A 570 -25.04 21.30 -17.82
CA ASN A 570 -23.68 21.50 -17.32
C ASN A 570 -23.64 21.36 -15.79
N PRO A 571 -22.85 20.41 -15.23
CA PRO A 571 -22.73 20.23 -13.80
C PRO A 571 -21.98 21.41 -13.16
N ARG A 572 -22.41 21.76 -11.95
CA ARG A 572 -21.80 22.82 -11.13
C ARG A 572 -21.39 22.25 -9.78
N PHE A 573 -20.18 22.56 -9.39
CA PHE A 573 -19.55 22.00 -8.20
C PHE A 573 -19.10 23.08 -7.23
N ILE A 574 -18.96 22.68 -5.97
CA ILE A 574 -18.24 23.44 -4.96
C ILE A 574 -17.25 22.52 -4.27
N ALA A 575 -15.99 22.95 -4.14
CA ALA A 575 -14.99 22.30 -3.31
C ALA A 575 -14.57 23.23 -2.17
N ARG A 576 -14.36 22.68 -0.98
CA ARG A 576 -13.91 23.38 0.20
C ARG A 576 -12.83 22.57 0.88
N ALA A 577 -11.77 23.22 1.34
CA ALA A 577 -10.70 22.60 2.07
C ALA A 577 -10.25 23.46 3.24
N MET A 578 -9.75 22.80 4.29
CA MET A 578 -8.99 23.44 5.37
C MET A 578 -7.74 22.62 5.62
N GLY A 579 -6.63 23.32 5.80
CA GLY A 579 -5.34 22.69 6.09
C GLY A 579 -5.35 21.89 7.39
N SER A 580 -4.46 20.91 7.45
CA SER A 580 -4.23 20.11 8.66
C SER A 580 -3.66 20.95 9.80
N LEU A 581 -3.82 20.49 11.03
CA LEU A 581 -3.21 21.14 12.19
C LEU A 581 -1.71 20.80 12.24
N GLU A 582 -0.87 21.82 12.44
CA GLU A 582 0.54 21.63 12.71
C GLU A 582 0.75 20.78 13.96
N GLN A 583 1.73 19.88 13.94
CA GLN A 583 1.99 18.95 15.03
C GLN A 583 3.09 19.49 15.95
N LYS A 584 2.80 19.53 17.27
CA LYS A 584 3.79 19.78 18.29
C LYS A 584 4.67 18.55 18.52
N PRO A 585 5.94 18.70 18.88
CA PRO A 585 6.77 17.58 19.32
C PRO A 585 6.19 16.85 20.54
N GLY A 586 6.51 15.58 20.66
CA GLY A 586 6.15 14.75 21.82
C GLY A 586 4.71 14.25 21.79
N CYS A 587 4.30 13.65 22.90
CA CYS A 587 2.97 13.11 23.13
C CYS A 587 2.19 13.97 24.13
N PRO A 588 0.86 14.11 23.97
CA PRO A 588 0.03 14.82 24.97
C PRO A 588 -0.04 14.04 26.30
N ASP A 589 -0.23 14.77 27.39
CA ASP A 589 -0.20 14.22 28.75
C ASP A 589 -1.17 13.04 28.95
N TYR A 590 -2.35 13.08 28.32
CA TYR A 590 -3.33 12.00 28.47
C TYR A 590 -2.79 10.68 27.91
N ALA A 591 -2.06 10.69 26.77
CA ALA A 591 -1.48 9.49 26.18
C ALA A 591 -0.35 8.94 27.06
N VAL A 592 0.53 9.82 27.54
CA VAL A 592 1.63 9.43 28.46
C VAL A 592 1.11 8.86 29.77
N ASN A 593 0.04 9.43 30.33
CA ASN A 593 -0.57 8.96 31.57
C ASN A 593 -1.31 7.63 31.40
N SER A 594 -1.88 7.37 30.23
CA SER A 594 -2.64 6.15 29.94
C SER A 594 -1.73 4.96 29.63
N LEU A 595 -0.71 5.14 28.77
CA LEU A 595 0.19 4.06 28.37
C LEU A 595 1.40 3.87 29.30
N GLY A 596 1.80 4.95 29.98
CA GLY A 596 3.10 4.98 30.67
C GLY A 596 4.29 5.22 29.73
N LYS A 597 5.38 5.70 30.32
CA LYS A 597 6.54 6.17 29.55
C LYS A 597 7.22 5.07 28.70
N GLU A 598 7.33 3.87 29.24
CA GLU A 598 8.00 2.77 28.54
C GLU A 598 7.23 2.35 27.30
N ARG A 599 5.89 2.21 27.41
CA ARG A 599 5.05 1.82 26.27
C ARG A 599 4.91 2.95 25.23
N ILE A 600 4.86 4.22 25.66
CA ILE A 600 4.97 5.40 24.77
C ILE A 600 6.28 5.40 23.99
N GLN A 601 7.39 5.10 24.65
CA GLN A 601 8.70 4.98 24.00
C GLN A 601 8.71 3.82 22.98
N HIS A 602 8.16 2.68 23.35
CA HIS A 602 8.12 1.50 22.48
C HIS A 602 7.23 1.70 21.27
N LEU A 603 5.96 2.07 21.48
CA LEU A 603 4.96 2.17 20.38
C LEU A 603 5.10 3.45 19.58
N CYS A 604 5.01 4.60 20.27
CA CYS A 604 4.93 5.92 19.66
C CYS A 604 6.30 6.59 19.46
N LYS A 605 7.41 5.98 19.89
CA LYS A 605 8.76 6.57 19.85
C LYS A 605 8.82 7.97 20.47
N ASN A 606 7.99 8.23 21.48
CA ASN A 606 7.75 9.52 22.14
C ASN A 606 7.15 10.61 21.24
N GLU A 607 6.61 10.23 20.09
CA GLU A 607 5.98 11.15 19.18
C GLU A 607 4.53 10.67 18.88
N CYS A 608 3.55 11.51 19.21
CA CYS A 608 2.13 11.23 19.02
C CYS A 608 1.48 12.31 18.19
N TYR A 609 0.27 12.05 17.69
CA TYR A 609 -0.61 13.10 17.20
C TYR A 609 -0.87 14.12 18.31
N ASN A 610 -0.23 15.27 18.19
CA ASN A 610 -0.21 16.33 19.19
C ASN A 610 -0.45 17.70 18.51
N PRO A 611 -1.69 17.96 18.05
CA PRO A 611 -1.98 19.13 17.23
C PRO A 611 -1.77 20.44 18.00
N SER A 612 -1.30 21.45 17.29
CA SER A 612 -1.33 22.86 17.70
C SER A 612 -2.71 23.49 17.40
N ASP A 613 -2.83 24.78 17.65
CA ASP A 613 -4.00 25.57 17.25
C ASP A 613 -3.82 26.20 15.86
N THR A 614 -2.66 26.03 15.22
CA THR A 614 -2.31 26.59 13.91
C THR A 614 -2.59 25.54 12.83
N ARG A 615 -3.24 25.98 11.75
CA ARG A 615 -3.43 25.16 10.55
C ARG A 615 -2.38 25.49 9.49
N ARG A 616 -2.00 24.48 8.71
CA ARG A 616 -1.24 24.67 7.49
C ARG A 616 -2.09 25.39 6.45
N GLU A 617 -1.44 26.08 5.53
CA GLU A 617 -2.12 26.80 4.45
C GLU A 617 -2.42 25.86 3.28
N ILE A 618 -3.62 26.00 2.70
CA ILE A 618 -3.94 25.36 1.42
C ILE A 618 -3.33 26.22 0.31
N ASP A 619 -2.47 25.63 -0.51
CA ASP A 619 -1.87 26.29 -1.67
C ASP A 619 -2.87 26.40 -2.82
N ARG A 620 -3.48 25.27 -3.17
CA ARG A 620 -4.41 25.19 -4.30
C ARG A 620 -5.41 24.06 -4.17
N ILE A 621 -6.51 24.17 -4.94
CA ILE A 621 -7.41 23.05 -5.23
C ILE A 621 -7.32 22.74 -6.72
N GLU A 622 -7.02 21.51 -7.03
CA GLU A 622 -7.03 20.95 -8.39
C GLU A 622 -8.30 20.14 -8.60
N ILE A 623 -8.88 20.25 -9.77
CA ILE A 623 -10.02 19.44 -10.20
C ILE A 623 -9.54 18.54 -11.32
N ILE A 624 -9.78 17.27 -11.15
CA ILE A 624 -9.51 16.25 -12.16
C ILE A 624 -10.84 15.87 -12.81
N LYS A 625 -10.83 15.78 -14.15
CA LYS A 625 -11.95 15.29 -14.95
C LYS A 625 -11.51 14.04 -15.70
N ILE A 626 -12.26 12.95 -15.55
CA ILE A 626 -12.06 11.73 -16.33
C ILE A 626 -13.31 11.47 -17.13
N ILE A 627 -13.12 11.15 -18.41
CA ILE A 627 -14.18 10.83 -19.36
C ILE A 627 -14.07 9.33 -19.64
N PRO A 628 -15.05 8.49 -19.26
CA PRO A 628 -14.99 7.06 -19.57
C PRO A 628 -15.00 6.82 -21.08
N GLN A 629 -14.35 5.74 -21.52
CA GLN A 629 -14.35 5.33 -22.92
C GLN A 629 -15.78 5.27 -23.49
N GLN A 630 -15.96 5.69 -24.74
CA GLN A 630 -17.23 5.66 -25.46
C GLN A 630 -17.28 4.55 -26.51
N TYR A 631 -16.13 4.11 -27.00
CA TYR A 631 -16.00 3.00 -27.96
C TYR A 631 -14.71 2.21 -27.68
N GLU A 632 -14.72 0.96 -28.11
CA GLU A 632 -13.57 0.07 -27.92
C GLU A 632 -12.34 0.61 -28.68
N GLY A 633 -11.18 0.65 -27.99
CA GLY A 633 -9.93 1.19 -28.56
C GLY A 633 -9.78 2.72 -28.48
N GLU A 634 -10.73 3.46 -27.87
CA GLU A 634 -10.54 4.87 -27.57
C GLU A 634 -9.35 5.07 -26.64
N LYS A 635 -8.44 6.00 -26.98
CA LYS A 635 -7.19 6.21 -26.23
C LYS A 635 -7.48 6.85 -24.88
N LEU A 636 -7.15 6.13 -23.83
CA LEU A 636 -7.37 6.56 -22.44
C LEU A 636 -6.55 7.80 -22.07
N ASP A 637 -5.36 7.95 -22.63
CA ASP A 637 -4.49 9.12 -22.38
C ASP A 637 -5.14 10.47 -22.70
N ASP A 638 -6.12 10.50 -23.57
CA ASP A 638 -6.83 11.74 -23.99
C ASP A 638 -8.12 11.96 -23.17
N LEU A 639 -8.51 10.98 -22.35
CA LEU A 639 -9.73 10.99 -21.53
C LEU A 639 -9.49 11.38 -20.07
N ILE A 640 -8.24 11.42 -19.64
CA ILE A 640 -7.82 11.77 -18.29
C ILE A 640 -7.21 13.17 -18.30
N LEU A 641 -7.93 14.12 -17.72
CA LEU A 641 -7.52 15.52 -17.64
C LEU A 641 -7.04 15.81 -16.21
N ASP A 642 -5.72 15.77 -15.98
CA ASP A 642 -5.08 15.94 -14.69
C ASP A 642 -3.92 16.95 -14.73
N PRO A 643 -4.07 18.14 -14.09
CA PRO A 643 -5.36 18.70 -13.63
C PRO A 643 -6.18 19.28 -14.79
N TRP A 644 -7.51 19.11 -14.74
CA TRP A 644 -8.41 19.81 -15.67
C TRP A 644 -8.54 21.29 -15.35
N LYS A 645 -8.63 21.64 -14.06
CA LYS A 645 -8.66 23.04 -13.56
C LYS A 645 -7.82 23.15 -12.29
N THR A 646 -7.13 24.26 -12.14
CA THR A 646 -6.37 24.62 -10.94
C THR A 646 -6.85 25.95 -10.40
N PHE A 647 -7.11 26.02 -9.09
CA PHE A 647 -7.53 27.22 -8.39
C PHE A 647 -6.56 27.51 -7.25
N GLN A 648 -5.85 28.64 -7.35
CA GLN A 648 -4.93 29.09 -6.31
C GLN A 648 -5.70 29.60 -5.09
N CYS A 649 -5.29 29.17 -3.93
CA CYS A 649 -5.80 29.64 -2.64
C CYS A 649 -4.82 30.67 -2.09
N SER A 650 -5.27 31.82 -1.70
CA SER A 650 -4.45 33.00 -1.38
C SER A 650 -3.52 32.86 -0.14
N GLY A 651 -2.98 31.69 0.14
CA GLY A 651 -2.17 31.40 1.33
C GLY A 651 -3.00 31.47 2.61
N SER A 652 -4.18 30.90 2.59
CA SER A 652 -5.10 30.85 3.72
C SER A 652 -5.20 29.42 4.27
N GLU A 653 -5.49 29.30 5.55
CA GLU A 653 -5.81 28.01 6.19
C GLU A 653 -7.05 27.34 5.56
N GLU A 654 -7.89 28.11 4.89
CA GLU A 654 -9.14 27.69 4.26
C GLU A 654 -9.23 28.13 2.80
N CYS A 655 -9.79 27.29 1.96
CA CYS A 655 -10.03 27.56 0.55
C CYS A 655 -11.39 27.01 0.13
N PHE A 656 -12.16 27.81 -0.63
CA PHE A 656 -13.39 27.34 -1.26
C PHE A 656 -13.49 27.88 -2.68
N ILE A 657 -13.96 27.03 -3.58
CA ILE A 657 -14.10 27.34 -5.00
C ILE A 657 -15.44 26.83 -5.51
N THR A 658 -15.98 27.51 -6.51
CA THR A 658 -17.11 27.04 -7.32
C THR A 658 -16.73 27.04 -8.79
N PHE A 659 -17.15 26.01 -9.50
CA PHE A 659 -16.88 25.90 -10.94
C PHE A 659 -17.98 25.14 -11.66
N SER A 660 -17.97 25.18 -12.98
CA SER A 660 -18.86 24.38 -13.83
C SER A 660 -18.06 23.75 -14.96
N ASP A 661 -18.52 22.61 -15.42
CA ASP A 661 -18.10 22.06 -16.72
C ASP A 661 -19.05 22.61 -17.79
N THR A 662 -18.59 23.59 -18.54
CA THR A 662 -19.38 24.28 -19.56
C THR A 662 -19.53 23.49 -20.85
N ASP A 663 -18.74 22.43 -21.02
CA ASP A 663 -18.66 21.65 -22.24
C ASP A 663 -19.45 20.34 -22.15
N PHE A 664 -19.90 19.96 -20.93
CA PHE A 664 -20.57 18.67 -20.67
C PHE A 664 -21.85 18.49 -21.50
N GLU A 665 -22.69 19.54 -21.54
CA GLU A 665 -23.95 19.55 -22.31
C GLU A 665 -23.68 19.41 -23.83
N GLU A 666 -22.63 20.06 -24.33
CA GLU A 666 -22.24 19.99 -25.76
C GLU A 666 -21.57 18.65 -26.09
N GLN A 667 -20.72 18.12 -25.21
CA GLN A 667 -20.02 16.87 -25.43
C GLN A 667 -20.94 15.65 -25.33
N GLN A 668 -22.02 15.70 -24.57
CA GLN A 668 -22.98 14.61 -24.36
C GLN A 668 -22.33 13.29 -23.95
N ARG A 669 -21.34 13.36 -23.08
CA ARG A 669 -20.56 12.23 -22.58
C ARG A 669 -20.62 12.14 -21.06
N ASP A 670 -20.60 10.91 -20.56
CA ASP A 670 -20.38 10.64 -19.15
C ASP A 670 -19.03 11.22 -18.71
N ALA A 671 -18.98 11.72 -17.50
CA ALA A 671 -17.76 12.21 -16.90
C ALA A 671 -17.77 11.96 -15.38
N LEU A 672 -16.62 11.91 -14.79
CA LEU A 672 -16.45 11.94 -13.34
C LEU A 672 -15.49 13.05 -12.95
N TYR A 673 -15.69 13.58 -11.75
CA TYR A 673 -14.91 14.70 -11.24
C TYR A 673 -14.51 14.44 -9.80
N TYR A 674 -13.27 14.77 -9.47
CA TYR A 674 -12.83 14.81 -8.07
C TYR A 674 -11.92 15.99 -7.80
N ALA A 675 -11.85 16.38 -6.53
CA ALA A 675 -11.03 17.49 -6.07
C ALA A 675 -9.79 16.96 -5.35
N ARG A 676 -8.66 17.60 -5.61
CA ARG A 676 -7.41 17.42 -4.89
C ARG A 676 -7.08 18.71 -4.17
N ALA A 677 -7.10 18.70 -2.81
CA ALA A 677 -6.67 19.82 -1.99
C ALA A 677 -5.21 19.64 -1.62
N ILE A 678 -4.38 20.64 -1.86
CA ILE A 678 -2.92 20.58 -1.73
C ILE A 678 -2.47 21.65 -0.74
N GLU A 679 -1.74 21.23 0.30
CA GLU A 679 -1.09 22.13 1.25
C GLU A 679 0.19 22.70 0.66
N LYS A 680 0.65 23.83 1.21
CA LYS A 680 1.99 24.37 0.91
C LYS A 680 3.06 23.34 1.25
N GLU A 681 4.16 23.42 0.52
CA GLU A 681 5.32 22.56 0.71
C GLU A 681 5.73 22.42 2.18
N SER A 682 5.99 21.19 2.57
CA SER A 682 6.56 20.83 3.86
C SER A 682 7.58 19.71 3.70
N LYS A 683 8.30 19.39 4.76
CA LYS A 683 9.26 18.28 4.75
C LYS A 683 8.52 16.96 4.91
N ILE A 684 8.71 16.05 3.94
CA ILE A 684 8.10 14.71 3.89
C ILE A 684 9.20 13.66 3.84
N VAL A 685 9.01 12.55 4.51
CA VAL A 685 9.92 11.40 4.51
C VAL A 685 10.02 10.85 3.09
N ASN A 686 11.25 10.64 2.62
CA ASN A 686 11.57 10.09 1.30
C ASN A 686 10.98 10.86 0.10
N ALA A 687 10.49 12.11 0.25
CA ALA A 687 9.91 12.86 -0.87
C ALA A 687 10.90 13.13 -2.02
N GLY A 688 12.19 13.05 -1.77
CA GLY A 688 13.23 13.13 -2.80
C GLY A 688 13.41 11.84 -3.60
N ASN A 689 12.70 10.77 -3.26
CA ASN A 689 12.82 9.45 -3.88
C ASN A 689 14.30 9.00 -3.92
N LEU A 690 14.86 8.72 -5.09
CA LEU A 690 16.27 8.35 -5.27
C LEU A 690 17.24 9.54 -5.12
N ARG A 691 16.76 10.76 -4.85
CA ARG A 691 17.53 11.99 -4.68
C ARG A 691 18.53 12.18 -5.81
N CYS A 692 18.01 12.28 -7.02
CA CYS A 692 18.81 12.48 -8.23
C CYS A 692 19.53 13.82 -8.21
N GLU A 693 20.83 13.81 -8.57
CA GLU A 693 21.52 14.98 -9.08
C GLU A 693 21.20 15.12 -10.56
N LEU A 694 20.67 16.28 -10.94
CA LEU A 694 20.23 16.54 -12.31
C LEU A 694 21.28 17.34 -13.08
N ASP A 695 21.47 17.01 -14.35
CA ASP A 695 22.27 17.80 -15.27
C ASP A 695 21.53 19.08 -15.72
N ALA A 696 22.17 19.88 -16.59
CA ALA A 696 21.59 21.09 -17.13
C ALA A 696 20.33 20.89 -18.00
N PHE A 697 20.03 19.65 -18.35
CA PHE A 697 18.86 19.24 -19.15
C PHE A 697 17.77 18.57 -18.29
N GLY A 698 17.98 18.47 -16.97
CA GLY A 698 17.06 17.84 -16.05
C GLY A 698 17.14 16.30 -16.02
N GLN A 699 18.21 15.71 -16.57
CA GLN A 699 18.42 14.28 -16.55
C GLN A 699 19.16 13.85 -15.29
N CYS A 700 18.75 12.74 -14.68
CA CYS A 700 19.41 12.14 -13.52
C CYS A 700 20.79 11.60 -13.94
N ILE A 701 21.86 12.09 -13.29
CA ILE A 701 23.23 11.68 -13.55
C ILE A 701 23.89 10.96 -12.36
N GLU A 702 23.35 11.11 -11.18
CA GLU A 702 23.78 10.46 -9.95
C GLU A 702 22.60 10.33 -9.01
N VAL A 703 22.55 9.26 -8.24
CA VAL A 703 21.50 9.01 -7.22
C VAL A 703 22.13 8.87 -5.84
N ASN A 704 21.40 9.39 -4.83
CA ASN A 704 21.81 9.35 -3.44
C ASN A 704 20.73 8.63 -2.62
N ILE A 705 20.60 7.33 -2.86
CA ILE A 705 19.51 6.49 -2.36
C ILE A 705 19.41 6.58 -0.85
N CYS A 706 18.22 6.86 -0.34
CA CYS A 706 17.93 6.81 1.09
C CYS A 706 17.69 5.38 1.52
N TYR A 707 18.72 4.78 2.03
CA TYR A 707 18.83 3.36 2.22
C TYR A 707 19.02 3.01 3.70
N GLY A 708 18.56 1.84 4.11
CA GLY A 708 18.58 1.41 5.50
C GLY A 708 19.94 0.94 6.04
N SER A 709 21.02 0.99 5.25
CA SER A 709 22.33 0.60 5.74
C SER A 709 22.85 1.60 6.79
N PRO A 710 23.21 1.16 8.00
CA PRO A 710 23.79 2.02 9.01
C PRO A 710 25.11 2.68 8.60
N LEU A 711 25.76 2.17 7.55
CA LEU A 711 27.02 2.71 7.02
C LEU A 711 26.80 3.84 6.02
N GLN A 712 25.69 3.83 5.30
CA GLN A 712 25.36 4.80 4.27
C GLN A 712 24.39 5.87 4.76
N ASN A 713 23.31 5.45 5.44
CA ASN A 713 22.33 6.33 6.04
C ASN A 713 22.08 5.90 7.48
N PRO A 714 22.42 6.72 8.46
CA PRO A 714 22.11 6.44 9.86
C PRO A 714 20.61 6.19 10.08
N ARG A 715 20.25 5.39 11.09
CA ARG A 715 18.85 5.10 11.43
C ARG A 715 18.05 6.38 11.72
N GLU A 716 18.71 7.42 12.19
CA GLU A 716 18.12 8.73 12.49
C GLU A 716 17.96 9.62 11.25
N GLU A 717 18.45 9.20 10.09
CA GLU A 717 18.28 9.95 8.83
C GLU A 717 16.89 9.68 8.26
N ASP A 718 16.04 10.70 8.31
CA ASP A 718 14.65 10.62 7.83
C ASP A 718 14.50 10.95 6.34
N CYS A 719 15.58 11.32 5.64
CA CYS A 719 15.58 11.66 4.21
C CYS A 719 14.49 12.66 3.83
N LEU A 720 14.38 13.73 4.63
CA LEU A 720 13.34 14.72 4.47
C LEU A 720 13.62 15.65 3.28
N GLU A 721 12.69 15.67 2.34
CA GLU A 721 12.67 16.61 1.21
C GLU A 721 11.35 17.36 1.12
N ASN A 722 11.31 18.44 0.34
CA ASN A 722 10.10 19.20 0.16
C ASN A 722 9.08 18.43 -0.65
N GLY A 723 7.83 18.43 -0.18
CA GLY A 723 6.69 17.86 -0.87
C GLY A 723 5.40 18.55 -0.47
N GLU A 724 4.34 18.27 -1.20
CA GLU A 724 3.05 18.93 -1.06
C GLU A 724 1.99 17.93 -0.58
N GLU A 725 1.78 17.87 0.73
CA GLU A 725 0.73 17.02 1.31
C GLU A 725 -0.64 17.33 0.73
N ARG A 726 -1.48 16.29 0.59
CA ARG A 726 -2.75 16.45 -0.11
C ARG A 726 -3.87 15.55 0.37
N ALA A 727 -5.07 15.91 -0.05
CA ALA A 727 -6.27 15.09 0.10
C ALA A 727 -6.98 14.94 -1.25
N TRP A 728 -7.58 13.76 -1.50
CA TRP A 728 -8.30 13.42 -2.73
C TRP A 728 -9.74 13.04 -2.40
N SER A 729 -10.72 13.82 -2.87
CA SER A 729 -12.13 13.44 -2.70
C SER A 729 -12.48 12.19 -3.49
N SER A 730 -13.45 11.41 -3.03
CA SER A 730 -14.09 10.43 -3.90
C SER A 730 -14.71 11.13 -5.12
N PRO A 731 -14.66 10.49 -6.31
CA PRO A 731 -15.28 11.06 -7.52
C PRO A 731 -16.79 11.21 -7.39
N ILE A 732 -17.34 12.25 -8.02
CA ILE A 732 -18.76 12.37 -8.35
C ILE A 732 -18.93 11.92 -9.79
N PHE A 733 -19.76 10.90 -10.01
CA PHE A 733 -20.04 10.32 -11.32
C PHE A 733 -21.27 10.97 -11.92
N VAL A 734 -21.11 11.61 -13.09
CA VAL A 734 -22.18 12.32 -13.79
C VAL A 734 -22.36 11.67 -15.15
N ASP A 735 -23.38 10.85 -15.29
CA ASP A 735 -23.72 10.21 -16.54
C ASP A 735 -24.58 11.17 -17.38
N TYR A 736 -24.34 11.24 -18.72
CA TYR A 736 -25.12 12.11 -19.59
C TYR A 736 -26.51 11.50 -19.86
N LYS A 737 -27.55 12.21 -19.45
CA LYS A 737 -28.93 11.78 -19.63
C LYS A 737 -29.33 11.88 -21.10
N LYS A 738 -29.51 10.73 -21.75
CA LYS A 738 -30.05 10.64 -23.12
C LYS A 738 -31.57 10.58 -23.08
N TYR A 739 -32.24 11.41 -23.90
CA TYR A 739 -33.69 11.42 -24.04
C TYR A 739 -34.17 10.30 -24.95
#